data_659e8ada9bf64b194069020353e1e34e
#
_entry.id   659e8ada9bf64b194069020353e1e34e
#
_cell.length_a   1.000
_cell.length_b   1.000
_cell.length_c   1.000
_cell.angle_alpha   90.00
_cell.angle_beta   90.00
_cell.angle_gamma   90.00
#
_symmetry.space_group_name_H-M   'P 1'
#
loop_
_entity.id
_entity.type
_entity.pdbx_description
1 polymer ?
#
loop_
_entity_poly.entity_id
_entity_poly.type
_entity_poly.pdbx_seq_one_letter_code
_entity_poly.pdbx_strand_id
1 'polypeptide(L)'
;GATAGAAAAGGNAPFAAADYAFLLKRAAVAVSGAQANVHVATAPLPADPAVIATFYGAEVAAYVDLVALRADPEDASRLAAAAQKVRELDPGRPIALDALPYPPAPAGAALAEAARQAAAGFDLTLFRAAGAAEAAGAAGAPASGAPGASGAAGSPVASAAPAITAAVLNPLALLAREFAGDLSYDPGSAPSGAAEAWAFVRGKDLALRVIAVLPAAPGAGAETAAPAAPMLHFADPDLRRPTRFPFAAGAVAPPSSKITPPPHPGLDVLVPDPSPVIVLGIERLTAAERQGVAEKLTVASEREIPVEEILKRLQVFEEAQHRRLDDYTAINTTHLRFQPSSGAASVEATLTGPFFWSRVDGADWAWESLYLNGVRWRGKTLPEIPLIQPEKAAALPLEILFTREYRYRLRGTEKVAGRDAWVVDFAPSGPGAAGRRLYRGTVWIDRTLYARLRTRAVQLGLQGEVTSNEETLEYTPIDRQGQPAPWSADSYVLPLHLVAQEIMSVLDAPFLVERETLVTHVEVNPPDFAAREKSVQDTDVTMVRDTDQGLRYLVKKGSGPRVVKQGFAPSKLFALAGLFVDDSLSYPLPLGGVNYFTFDFKSSGKQINVFFAGALLVASAAEPRLGGSRFDAGADLFAIAVPFTDDLYQQGKEVVDQELKIRPATFNLKLGHPLGEFAKLGIDYGLLDSVYSRNSNTAKDFILPSNNLLQSVAGDLSYTRGGYTLAGHYSYNMRSSWHLWGLPGNPDFSPADRNFTRWNLTATKNWYLPFFQKLGAEVNYFSGDHLDRFSKYEFGFFGGTRIHGYRSNAVRASEAVIGHLSYGFDFSDLFRIDTLFDAAVATDKETGLHDTLLAGTGVAGSLMGPWQTLVTLDVGLPVAGPDHGFVLYLVLLKLFG
;
A
#
# COMPACT_ATOMS: atom_id res chain seq x y z
N GLY A 1 16.52 3.31 24.02
CA GLY A 1 17.12 4.29 24.85
C GLY A 1 18.05 3.67 25.90
N ALA A 2 19.24 3.20 25.53
CA ALA A 2 20.28 2.90 26.51
C ALA A 2 21.13 4.16 26.63
N THR A 3 20.72 5.08 27.48
CA THR A 3 21.61 6.12 28.02
C THR A 3 22.59 5.45 28.95
N ALA A 4 23.78 5.11 28.45
CA ALA A 4 24.90 4.89 29.32
C ALA A 4 25.15 6.22 30.03
N GLY A 5 24.68 6.32 31.28
CA GLY A 5 24.93 7.45 32.15
C GLY A 5 26.43 7.54 32.43
N ALA A 6 27.11 8.43 31.73
CA ALA A 6 28.37 8.97 32.20
C ALA A 6 27.97 9.96 33.27
N ALA A 7 28.10 9.51 34.54
CA ALA A 7 27.91 10.29 35.72
C ALA A 7 28.71 11.61 35.65
N ALA A 8 28.06 12.68 36.03
CA ALA A 8 28.71 13.93 36.35
C ALA A 8 29.71 13.69 37.46
N ALA A 9 30.99 13.48 37.13
CA ALA A 9 32.10 13.69 37.99
C ALA A 9 32.65 15.07 37.61
N GLY A 10 32.50 16.04 38.53
CA GLY A 10 33.17 17.33 38.43
C GLY A 10 34.66 17.11 38.48
N GLY A 11 35.32 17.33 37.38
CA GLY A 11 36.75 17.27 37.20
C GLY A 11 37.07 17.36 35.74
N ASN A 12 37.82 18.37 35.29
CA ASN A 12 38.32 18.60 33.95
C ASN A 12 39.26 17.48 33.49
N ALA A 13 38.72 16.27 33.24
CA ALA A 13 39.47 15.27 32.48
C ALA A 13 39.36 15.65 30.97
N PRO A 14 40.50 15.73 30.25
CA PRO A 14 40.47 16.07 28.83
C PRO A 14 39.64 15.01 28.08
N PHE A 15 38.74 15.52 27.24
CA PHE A 15 37.89 14.66 26.39
C PHE A 15 38.81 13.84 25.45
N ALA A 16 38.88 12.50 25.69
CA ALA A 16 39.65 11.61 24.87
C ALA A 16 38.89 11.18 23.60
N ALA A 17 39.01 11.99 22.55
CA ALA A 17 38.27 11.79 21.29
C ALA A 17 38.51 10.40 20.65
N ALA A 18 39.71 9.85 20.76
CA ALA A 18 40.06 8.55 20.25
C ALA A 18 39.37 7.41 21.03
N ASP A 19 39.32 7.51 22.37
CA ASP A 19 38.66 6.50 23.21
C ASP A 19 37.15 6.51 23.00
N TYR A 20 36.58 7.70 22.85
CA TYR A 20 35.17 7.82 22.51
C TYR A 20 34.85 7.26 21.15
N ALA A 21 35.69 7.50 20.13
CA ALA A 21 35.55 6.93 18.79
C ALA A 21 35.59 5.38 18.83
N PHE A 22 36.45 4.79 19.63
CA PHE A 22 36.53 3.34 19.81
C PHE A 22 35.23 2.77 20.44
N LEU A 23 34.74 3.40 21.50
CA LEU A 23 33.49 2.98 22.16
C LEU A 23 32.28 3.15 21.23
N LEU A 24 32.23 4.21 20.45
CA LEU A 24 31.15 4.48 19.50
C LEU A 24 31.11 3.43 18.37
N LYS A 25 32.26 3.05 17.81
CA LYS A 25 32.35 1.97 16.82
C LYS A 25 31.76 0.66 17.36
N ARG A 26 32.14 0.27 18.57
CA ARG A 26 31.60 -0.94 19.22
C ARG A 26 30.11 -0.89 19.45
N ALA A 27 29.62 0.27 19.89
CA ALA A 27 28.19 0.48 20.07
C ALA A 27 27.43 0.45 18.73
N ALA A 28 27.96 1.09 17.69
CA ALA A 28 27.39 1.08 16.36
C ALA A 28 27.26 -0.35 15.78
N VAL A 29 28.31 -1.15 15.88
CA VAL A 29 28.31 -2.56 15.45
C VAL A 29 27.28 -3.38 16.22
N ALA A 30 27.20 -3.20 17.54
CA ALA A 30 26.23 -3.93 18.36
C ALA A 30 24.78 -3.54 18.05
N VAL A 31 24.52 -2.26 17.83
CA VAL A 31 23.18 -1.75 17.50
C VAL A 31 22.76 -2.16 16.10
N SER A 32 23.65 -2.03 15.10
CA SER A 32 23.35 -2.44 13.72
C SER A 32 23.17 -3.95 13.59
N GLY A 33 23.86 -4.74 14.42
CA GLY A 33 23.65 -6.18 14.51
C GLY A 33 22.33 -6.60 15.17
N ALA A 34 21.76 -5.73 16.01
CA ALA A 34 20.48 -5.98 16.69
C ALA A 34 19.27 -5.41 15.91
N GLN A 35 19.48 -4.35 15.14
CA GLN A 35 18.40 -3.68 14.40
C GLN A 35 18.97 -2.92 13.19
N ALA A 36 18.64 -3.37 11.98
CA ALA A 36 19.24 -2.88 10.73
C ALA A 36 18.91 -1.41 10.36
N ASN A 37 17.86 -0.81 10.92
CA ASN A 37 17.36 0.53 10.55
C ASN A 37 17.59 1.58 11.65
N VAL A 38 18.64 1.45 12.44
CA VAL A 38 18.98 2.41 13.49
C VAL A 38 20.06 3.36 12.99
N HIS A 39 19.79 4.67 13.08
CA HIS A 39 20.80 5.70 12.82
C HIS A 39 21.62 5.98 14.08
N VAL A 40 22.93 6.02 13.92
CA VAL A 40 23.88 6.28 15.00
C VAL A 40 24.32 7.73 14.98
N ALA A 41 23.98 8.47 16.04
CA ALA A 41 24.45 9.83 16.25
C ALA A 41 25.59 9.85 17.30
N THR A 42 26.52 10.78 17.15
CA THR A 42 27.50 11.01 18.23
C THR A 42 26.83 11.63 19.46
N ALA A 43 27.38 11.42 20.64
CA ALA A 43 27.16 12.37 21.72
C ALA A 43 27.75 13.74 21.31
N PRO A 44 27.27 14.88 21.90
CA PRO A 44 27.74 16.19 21.50
C PRO A 44 29.24 16.34 21.67
N LEU A 45 29.96 16.43 20.53
CA LEU A 45 31.41 16.67 20.54
C LEU A 45 31.73 18.13 20.85
N PRO A 46 32.86 18.41 21.52
CA PRO A 46 33.35 19.79 21.67
C PRO A 46 33.52 20.48 20.32
N ALA A 47 33.16 21.74 20.21
CA ALA A 47 33.30 22.54 18.99
C ALA A 47 34.77 22.96 18.80
N ASP A 48 35.66 22.02 18.62
CA ASP A 48 37.10 22.20 18.41
C ASP A 48 37.56 21.40 17.16
N PRO A 49 38.07 22.07 16.13
CA PRO A 49 38.55 21.42 14.91
C PRO A 49 39.63 20.34 15.16
N ALA A 50 40.48 20.50 16.20
CA ALA A 50 41.49 19.50 16.52
C ALA A 50 40.89 18.23 17.16
N VAL A 51 39.85 18.38 17.98
CA VAL A 51 39.10 17.28 18.55
C VAL A 51 38.38 16.50 17.43
N ILE A 52 37.76 17.24 16.48
CA ILE A 52 37.09 16.65 15.33
C ILE A 52 38.08 15.86 14.45
N ALA A 53 39.27 16.45 14.16
CA ALA A 53 40.31 15.76 13.39
C ALA A 53 40.78 14.47 14.10
N THR A 54 40.97 14.50 15.42
CA THR A 54 41.34 13.31 16.21
C THR A 54 40.25 12.24 16.20
N PHE A 55 38.99 12.62 16.31
CA PHE A 55 37.81 11.73 16.26
C PHE A 55 37.74 11.01 14.91
N TYR A 56 37.85 11.75 13.79
CA TYR A 56 37.84 11.17 12.46
C TYR A 56 39.12 10.39 12.12
N GLY A 57 40.24 10.77 12.67
CA GLY A 57 41.51 10.01 12.57
C GLY A 57 41.42 8.58 13.08
N ALA A 58 40.43 8.28 13.92
CA ALA A 58 40.11 6.94 14.37
C ALA A 58 39.17 6.16 13.40
N GLU A 59 39.02 6.58 12.16
CA GLU A 59 38.21 5.88 11.12
C GLU A 59 36.76 5.64 11.52
N VAL A 60 36.06 6.65 12.04
CA VAL A 60 34.68 6.56 12.53
C VAL A 60 33.61 6.80 11.49
N ALA A 61 33.96 7.36 10.31
CA ALA A 61 33.01 7.79 9.31
C ALA A 61 31.99 6.71 8.90
N ALA A 62 32.41 5.44 8.80
CA ALA A 62 31.54 4.32 8.44
C ALA A 62 30.55 3.88 9.55
N TYR A 63 30.68 4.41 10.76
CA TYR A 63 29.92 3.97 11.93
C TYR A 63 28.97 5.03 12.50
N VAL A 64 28.88 6.19 11.86
CA VAL A 64 28.13 7.34 12.33
C VAL A 64 27.26 7.89 11.22
N ASP A 65 26.00 8.10 11.48
CA ASP A 65 25.05 8.69 10.52
C ASP A 65 24.86 10.19 10.72
N LEU A 66 25.13 10.70 11.95
CA LEU A 66 24.97 12.11 12.31
C LEU A 66 26.01 12.50 13.34
N VAL A 67 26.67 13.64 13.12
CA VAL A 67 27.61 14.23 14.09
C VAL A 67 26.93 15.36 14.85
N ALA A 68 26.82 15.25 16.17
CA ALA A 68 26.35 16.31 17.03
C ALA A 68 27.53 17.12 17.57
N LEU A 69 27.42 18.46 17.48
CA LEU A 69 28.36 19.39 18.07
C LEU A 69 27.73 20.10 19.28
N ARG A 70 28.50 20.31 20.33
CA ARG A 70 28.03 21.04 21.51
C ARG A 70 27.96 22.54 21.20
N ALA A 71 26.80 23.16 21.46
CA ALA A 71 26.67 24.59 21.37
C ALA A 71 27.59 25.27 22.42
N ASP A 72 28.42 26.20 21.96
CA ASP A 72 29.14 27.14 22.80
C ASP A 72 28.59 28.53 22.48
N PRO A 73 27.76 29.12 23.35
CA PRO A 73 27.14 30.40 23.08
C PRO A 73 28.12 31.56 23.01
N GLU A 74 29.36 31.37 23.51
CA GLU A 74 30.38 32.44 23.58
C GLU A 74 31.32 32.46 22.37
N ASP A 75 31.39 31.38 21.56
CA ASP A 75 32.31 31.28 20.41
C ASP A 75 31.71 30.68 19.13
N ALA A 76 30.90 31.48 18.48
CA ALA A 76 30.29 31.10 17.19
C ALA A 76 31.33 30.81 16.09
N SER A 77 32.52 31.41 16.18
CA SER A 77 33.57 31.21 15.16
C SER A 77 34.19 29.82 15.25
N ARG A 78 34.38 29.31 16.47
CA ARG A 78 34.84 27.96 16.72
C ARG A 78 33.83 26.89 16.27
N LEU A 79 32.58 27.16 16.54
CA LEU A 79 31.49 26.27 16.11
C LEU A 79 31.42 26.14 14.59
N ALA A 80 31.51 27.26 13.85
CA ALA A 80 31.57 27.27 12.40
C ALA A 80 32.82 26.55 11.85
N ALA A 81 34.01 26.77 12.49
CA ALA A 81 35.22 26.08 12.10
C ALA A 81 35.18 24.55 12.37
N ALA A 82 34.54 24.14 13.47
CA ALA A 82 34.32 22.73 13.75
C ALA A 82 33.37 22.06 12.72
N ALA A 83 32.28 22.72 12.38
CA ALA A 83 31.35 22.24 11.36
C ALA A 83 32.02 22.13 9.98
N GLN A 84 32.84 23.14 9.61
CA GLN A 84 33.64 23.11 8.40
C GLN A 84 34.61 21.94 8.41
N LYS A 85 35.25 21.67 9.55
CA LYS A 85 36.18 20.54 9.69
C LYS A 85 35.50 19.18 9.53
N VAL A 86 34.28 19.01 10.01
CA VAL A 86 33.49 17.80 9.75
C VAL A 86 33.28 17.63 8.23
N ARG A 87 32.88 18.68 7.53
CA ARG A 87 32.63 18.63 6.07
C ARG A 87 33.88 18.37 5.25
N GLU A 88 35.04 18.85 5.70
CA GLU A 88 36.32 18.54 5.04
C GLU A 88 36.70 17.06 5.17
N LEU A 89 36.40 16.43 6.31
CA LEU A 89 36.79 15.06 6.62
C LEU A 89 35.74 14.04 6.21
N ASP A 90 34.44 14.43 6.18
CA ASP A 90 33.31 13.56 5.86
C ASP A 90 32.25 14.37 5.07
N PRO A 91 32.47 14.61 3.76
CA PRO A 91 31.56 15.39 2.92
C PRO A 91 30.17 14.77 2.85
N GLY A 92 29.13 15.58 3.16
CA GLY A 92 27.75 15.12 3.14
C GLY A 92 27.24 14.50 4.44
N ARG A 93 28.07 14.38 5.49
CA ARG A 93 27.61 13.95 6.81
C ARG A 93 26.73 15.03 7.45
N PRO A 94 25.46 14.71 7.86
CA PRO A 94 24.62 15.64 8.58
C PRO A 94 25.25 16.08 9.91
N ILE A 95 25.17 17.39 10.21
CA ILE A 95 25.72 17.98 11.42
C ILE A 95 24.58 18.55 12.25
N ALA A 96 24.43 18.07 13.49
CA ALA A 96 23.47 18.60 14.46
C ALA A 96 24.16 19.52 15.46
N LEU A 97 23.48 20.59 15.83
CA LEU A 97 23.86 21.42 16.96
C LEU A 97 23.00 21.04 18.18
N ASP A 98 23.63 20.58 19.25
CA ASP A 98 22.92 20.15 20.45
C ASP A 98 22.76 21.28 21.49
N ALA A 99 21.52 21.30 22.00
CA ALA A 99 21.16 21.96 23.25
C ALA A 99 21.29 23.49 23.32
N LEU A 100 20.89 24.18 22.24
CA LEU A 100 20.63 25.63 22.38
C LEU A 100 19.45 25.88 23.33
N PRO A 101 19.55 26.85 24.27
CA PRO A 101 18.40 27.26 25.05
C PRO A 101 17.34 27.85 24.13
N TYR A 102 16.07 27.47 24.33
CA TYR A 102 14.99 28.05 23.57
C TYR A 102 14.83 29.54 23.93
N PRO A 103 14.91 30.50 22.99
CA PRO A 103 14.89 31.91 23.30
C PRO A 103 13.55 32.32 23.94
N PRO A 104 13.56 33.09 25.02
CA PRO A 104 12.36 33.37 25.82
C PRO A 104 11.32 34.27 25.14
N ALA A 105 11.69 35.10 24.18
CA ALA A 105 10.82 36.00 23.40
C ALA A 105 11.67 36.96 22.53
N PRO A 106 11.11 37.56 21.45
CA PRO A 106 9.72 37.47 20.94
C PRO A 106 9.41 36.22 20.14
N ALA A 107 8.12 35.99 19.93
CA ALA A 107 7.68 34.87 19.07
C ALA A 107 8.40 34.90 17.71
N GLY A 108 8.98 33.78 17.30
CA GLY A 108 9.82 33.70 16.09
C GLY A 108 11.34 33.82 16.34
N ALA A 109 11.80 34.16 17.52
CA ALA A 109 13.25 34.24 17.83
C ALA A 109 13.94 32.87 17.61
N ALA A 110 13.26 31.76 17.91
CA ALA A 110 13.76 30.41 17.61
C ALA A 110 13.92 30.15 16.09
N LEU A 111 13.07 30.73 15.24
CA LEU A 111 13.19 30.65 13.79
C LEU A 111 14.40 31.42 13.30
N ALA A 112 14.62 32.63 13.80
CA ALA A 112 15.80 33.45 13.47
C ALA A 112 17.09 32.75 13.90
N GLU A 113 17.11 32.14 15.09
CA GLU A 113 18.27 31.39 15.59
C GLU A 113 18.53 30.13 14.74
N ALA A 114 17.48 29.35 14.41
CA ALA A 114 17.61 28.19 13.53
C ALA A 114 18.12 28.58 12.14
N ALA A 115 17.66 29.71 11.60
CA ALA A 115 18.14 30.23 10.32
C ALA A 115 19.62 30.66 10.39
N ARG A 116 20.03 31.29 11.47
CA ARG A 116 21.42 31.65 11.68
C ARG A 116 22.33 30.42 11.75
N GLN A 117 21.90 29.38 12.45
CA GLN A 117 22.64 28.12 12.52
C GLN A 117 22.68 27.36 11.20
N ALA A 118 21.59 27.33 10.45
CA ALA A 118 21.56 26.75 9.12
C ALA A 118 22.49 27.52 8.16
N ALA A 119 22.54 28.85 8.24
CA ALA A 119 23.49 29.66 7.48
C ALA A 119 24.96 29.39 7.86
N ALA A 120 25.21 29.03 9.12
CA ALA A 120 26.53 28.60 9.57
C ALA A 120 26.88 27.18 9.21
N GLY A 121 25.91 26.45 8.58
CA GLY A 121 26.15 25.14 8.02
C GLY A 121 25.70 23.96 8.88
N PHE A 122 24.75 24.11 9.78
CA PHE A 122 24.18 23.01 10.54
C PHE A 122 22.92 22.48 9.89
N ASP A 123 22.81 21.17 9.76
CA ASP A 123 21.68 20.50 9.14
C ASP A 123 20.51 20.29 10.12
N LEU A 124 20.80 20.26 11.42
CA LEU A 124 19.82 20.09 12.49
C LEU A 124 20.19 20.95 13.70
N THR A 125 19.24 21.72 14.21
CA THR A 125 19.38 22.50 15.46
C THR A 125 18.39 21.99 16.50
N LEU A 126 18.89 21.56 17.65
CA LEU A 126 18.10 21.08 18.77
C LEU A 126 17.98 22.19 19.83
N PHE A 127 16.74 22.49 20.25
CA PHE A 127 16.47 23.44 21.33
C PHE A 127 16.13 22.70 22.62
N ARG A 128 16.70 23.14 23.74
CA ARG A 128 16.35 22.67 25.08
C ARG A 128 15.24 23.53 25.66
N ALA A 129 14.14 22.95 26.10
CA ALA A 129 13.13 23.64 26.87
C ALA A 129 13.74 24.00 28.25
N ALA A 130 13.64 25.28 28.66
CA ALA A 130 14.08 25.70 29.98
C ALA A 130 13.28 24.95 31.06
N GLY A 131 13.95 24.16 31.86
CA GLY A 131 13.35 23.49 33.02
C GLY A 131 12.92 24.50 34.05
N ALA A 132 11.81 24.27 34.74
CA ALA A 132 11.29 25.15 35.80
C ALA A 132 12.29 25.45 36.96
N ALA A 133 13.40 24.75 37.04
CA ALA A 133 14.47 24.97 38.02
C ALA A 133 15.44 26.11 37.63
N GLU A 134 15.62 26.43 36.34
CA GLU A 134 16.50 27.54 35.93
C GLU A 134 15.79 28.90 35.97
N ALA A 135 14.47 28.92 35.84
CA ALA A 135 13.68 30.13 35.99
C ALA A 135 13.60 30.66 37.48
N ALA A 136 13.84 29.79 38.45
CA ALA A 136 13.87 30.17 39.88
C ALA A 136 15.23 30.76 40.35
N GLY A 137 16.31 30.60 39.57
CA GLY A 137 17.63 31.10 39.87
C GLY A 137 17.87 32.61 39.56
N ALA A 138 16.96 33.23 38.79
CA ALA A 138 17.06 34.65 38.39
C ALA A 138 16.29 35.63 39.29
N ALA A 139 15.50 35.13 40.25
CA ALA A 139 14.83 35.97 41.24
C ALA A 139 15.53 35.81 42.62
N GLY A 140 16.37 36.77 42.99
CA GLY A 140 17.23 36.81 44.17
C GLY A 140 16.51 36.60 45.50
N ALA A 141 17.22 35.97 46.39
CA ALA A 141 16.96 35.66 47.79
C ALA A 141 16.61 36.90 48.65
N PRO A 142 16.32 36.84 49.97
CA PRO A 142 16.33 35.71 50.91
C PRO A 142 15.20 35.73 51.96
N ALA A 143 14.99 34.67 52.73
CA ALA A 143 14.96 34.66 54.19
C ALA A 143 14.36 33.39 54.82
N SER A 144 15.20 32.73 55.56
CA SER A 144 15.07 32.12 56.90
C SER A 144 13.70 31.64 57.44
N GLY A 145 13.72 30.43 57.95
CA GLY A 145 12.84 29.98 59.02
C GLY A 145 12.52 28.51 59.05
N ALA A 146 13.20 27.72 59.89
CA ALA A 146 12.91 26.33 60.21
C ALA A 146 11.76 26.21 61.26
N PRO A 147 11.50 25.04 61.90
CA PRO A 147 11.31 23.70 61.36
C PRO A 147 10.01 23.03 61.92
N GLY A 148 9.65 21.86 61.45
CA GLY A 148 8.84 20.94 62.28
C GLY A 148 7.83 20.02 61.60
N ALA A 149 8.05 18.76 61.85
CA ALA A 149 7.12 17.64 61.98
C ALA A 149 6.67 16.81 60.76
N SER A 150 7.32 15.68 60.65
CA SER A 150 6.81 14.28 60.59
C SER A 150 5.59 13.95 59.74
N GLY A 151 5.82 13.02 58.85
CA GLY A 151 5.03 11.78 58.68
C GLY A 151 4.01 11.75 57.59
N ALA A 152 4.29 11.05 56.54
CA ALA A 152 3.50 9.92 56.05
C ALA A 152 3.92 9.61 54.61
N ALA A 153 3.91 8.32 54.36
CA ALA A 153 4.36 7.58 53.20
C ALA A 153 3.92 8.10 51.83
N GLY A 154 4.89 8.04 50.92
CA GLY A 154 4.84 8.59 49.61
C GLY A 154 4.08 7.76 48.58
N SER A 155 3.51 8.47 47.65
CA SER A 155 3.29 8.02 46.28
C SER A 155 4.32 8.68 45.40
N PRO A 156 4.84 8.00 44.34
CA PRO A 156 5.80 8.62 43.45
C PRO A 156 5.12 9.74 42.66
N VAL A 157 5.55 10.95 42.86
CA VAL A 157 5.20 12.12 42.06
C VAL A 157 5.72 11.86 40.66
N ALA A 158 4.81 11.56 39.73
CA ALA A 158 5.12 11.61 38.31
C ALA A 158 5.60 13.03 38.00
N SER A 159 6.87 13.16 37.62
CA SER A 159 7.44 14.41 37.10
C SER A 159 6.61 14.80 35.87
N ALA A 160 5.74 15.79 36.02
CA ALA A 160 5.03 16.36 34.89
C ALA A 160 6.07 17.04 33.99
N ALA A 161 6.26 16.48 32.79
CA ALA A 161 7.03 17.14 31.75
C ALA A 161 6.41 18.52 31.51
N PRO A 162 7.24 19.60 31.37
CA PRO A 162 6.72 20.95 31.14
C PRO A 162 5.83 20.94 29.88
N ALA A 163 4.61 21.46 30.01
CA ALA A 163 3.67 21.56 28.90
C ALA A 163 4.28 22.48 27.84
N ILE A 164 4.58 21.90 26.66
CA ILE A 164 5.05 22.65 25.50
C ILE A 164 3.89 23.50 24.99
N THR A 165 4.02 24.82 25.06
CA THR A 165 2.96 25.75 24.66
C THR A 165 2.85 25.91 23.15
N ALA A 166 1.69 26.35 22.65
CA ALA A 166 1.47 26.61 21.23
C ALA A 166 2.48 27.65 20.67
N ALA A 167 2.96 28.55 21.48
CA ALA A 167 4.00 29.54 21.13
C ALA A 167 5.35 28.90 20.74
N VAL A 168 5.64 27.71 21.28
CA VAL A 168 6.84 26.93 20.93
C VAL A 168 6.57 25.97 19.76
N LEU A 169 5.40 25.34 19.75
CA LEU A 169 5.06 24.32 18.73
C LEU A 169 4.83 24.94 17.33
N ASN A 170 4.21 26.10 17.23
CA ASN A 170 3.90 26.73 15.95
C ASN A 170 5.16 27.12 15.15
N PRO A 171 6.18 27.76 15.71
CA PRO A 171 7.44 28.00 14.99
C PRO A 171 8.16 26.72 14.55
N LEU A 172 8.21 25.71 15.42
CA LEU A 172 8.85 24.42 15.08
C LEU A 172 8.09 23.67 13.99
N ALA A 173 6.76 23.69 14.02
CA ALA A 173 5.93 23.10 12.97
C ALA A 173 6.12 23.81 11.62
N LEU A 174 6.31 25.13 11.63
CA LEU A 174 6.61 25.91 10.42
C LEU A 174 7.98 25.52 9.84
N LEU A 175 9.02 25.42 10.69
CA LEU A 175 10.34 24.97 10.26
C LEU A 175 10.27 23.58 9.62
N ALA A 176 9.61 22.64 10.28
CA ALA A 176 9.47 21.27 9.78
C ALA A 176 8.70 21.21 8.44
N ARG A 177 7.74 22.11 8.21
CA ARG A 177 6.93 22.11 6.99
C ARG A 177 7.57 22.84 5.82
N GLU A 178 8.13 24.04 6.06
CA GLU A 178 8.57 24.94 4.99
C GLU A 178 10.08 24.88 4.73
N PHE A 179 10.86 24.43 5.71
CA PHE A 179 12.31 24.35 5.63
C PHE A 179 12.86 22.91 5.68
N ALA A 180 12.00 21.89 5.67
CA ALA A 180 12.43 20.51 5.50
C ALA A 180 12.73 20.22 4.01
N GLY A 181 13.77 19.45 3.75
CA GLY A 181 14.12 18.97 2.41
C GLY A 181 15.37 19.61 1.83
N ASP A 182 15.45 19.66 0.52
CA ASP A 182 16.61 20.10 -0.24
C ASP A 182 16.66 21.65 -0.32
N LEU A 183 17.09 22.28 0.77
CA LEU A 183 17.30 23.72 0.88
C LEU A 183 18.79 24.02 1.08
N SER A 184 19.33 24.95 0.30
CA SER A 184 20.68 25.48 0.47
C SER A 184 20.66 26.96 0.83
N TYR A 185 21.51 27.36 1.77
CA TYR A 185 21.67 28.77 2.14
C TYR A 185 22.30 29.56 0.99
N ASP A 186 21.65 30.66 0.62
CA ASP A 186 22.13 31.57 -0.41
C ASP A 186 22.17 33.03 0.11
N PRO A 187 23.32 33.50 0.61
CA PRO A 187 23.45 34.85 1.12
C PRO A 187 23.21 35.92 0.08
N GLY A 188 23.44 35.62 -1.22
CA GLY A 188 23.24 36.57 -2.32
C GLY A 188 21.77 36.87 -2.60
N SER A 189 20.84 36.05 -2.18
CA SER A 189 19.40 36.23 -2.33
C SER A 189 18.72 36.84 -1.11
N ALA A 190 19.46 37.21 -0.06
CA ALA A 190 18.90 37.87 1.13
C ALA A 190 18.40 39.29 0.78
N PRO A 191 17.21 39.72 1.27
CA PRO A 191 16.68 41.05 0.97
C PRO A 191 17.39 42.15 1.72
N SER A 192 17.46 43.33 1.16
CA SER A 192 17.75 44.54 1.90
C SER A 192 16.50 45.13 2.58
N GLY A 193 16.68 45.94 3.62
CA GLY A 193 15.58 46.49 4.39
C GLY A 193 15.20 45.70 5.64
N ALA A 194 15.78 44.51 5.89
CA ALA A 194 15.74 43.79 7.15
C ALA A 194 16.93 44.13 8.03
N ALA A 195 16.79 43.97 9.38
CA ALA A 195 17.93 44.06 10.30
C ALA A 195 18.87 42.84 10.11
N GLU A 196 18.33 41.67 9.98
CA GLU A 196 18.99 40.43 9.59
C GLU A 196 18.07 39.64 8.66
N ALA A 197 18.61 38.96 7.66
CA ALA A 197 17.85 38.09 6.79
C ALA A 197 18.67 36.90 6.29
N TRP A 198 18.01 35.75 6.21
CA TRP A 198 18.58 34.51 5.66
C TRP A 198 17.67 34.01 4.58
N ALA A 199 18.24 33.78 3.39
CA ALA A 199 17.57 33.23 2.25
C ALA A 199 18.08 31.82 1.97
N PHE A 200 17.16 30.92 1.68
CA PHE A 200 17.42 29.52 1.34
C PHE A 200 16.76 29.19 0.01
N VAL A 201 17.52 28.62 -0.89
CA VAL A 201 17.05 28.19 -2.22
C VAL A 201 16.67 26.73 -2.16
N ARG A 202 15.47 26.40 -2.63
CA ARG A 202 15.03 25.02 -2.75
C ARG A 202 15.52 24.41 -4.08
N GLY A 203 16.27 23.31 -4.03
CA GLY A 203 16.92 22.72 -5.20
C GLY A 203 15.96 22.30 -6.31
N LYS A 204 14.73 21.92 -5.96
CA LYS A 204 13.74 21.40 -6.94
C LYS A 204 13.17 22.46 -7.89
N ASP A 205 12.92 23.69 -7.40
CA ASP A 205 12.22 24.75 -8.15
C ASP A 205 12.88 26.13 -8.01
N LEU A 206 14.03 26.17 -7.36
CA LEU A 206 14.79 27.40 -7.06
C LEU A 206 13.99 28.48 -6.31
N ALA A 207 12.85 28.12 -5.71
CA ALA A 207 12.07 29.05 -4.91
C ALA A 207 12.80 29.41 -3.62
N LEU A 208 12.63 30.66 -3.18
CA LEU A 208 13.25 31.15 -1.95
C LEU A 208 12.37 30.87 -0.74
N ARG A 209 13.02 30.55 0.37
CA ARG A 209 12.47 30.61 1.72
C ARG A 209 13.30 31.60 2.50
N VAL A 210 12.68 32.66 3.00
CA VAL A 210 13.37 33.77 3.67
C VAL A 210 12.86 33.89 5.07
N ILE A 211 13.79 33.96 6.03
CA ILE A 211 13.53 34.38 7.39
C ILE A 211 14.16 35.76 7.55
N ALA A 212 13.37 36.76 7.91
CA ALA A 212 13.86 38.12 8.09
C ALA A 212 13.47 38.66 9.49
N VAL A 213 14.43 39.31 10.15
CA VAL A 213 14.23 40.09 11.34
C VAL A 213 14.04 41.55 10.94
N LEU A 214 12.87 42.11 11.20
CA LEU A 214 12.56 43.49 10.83
C LEU A 214 13.15 44.43 11.86
N PRO A 215 13.58 45.66 11.45
CA PRO A 215 14.07 46.66 12.39
C PRO A 215 12.98 47.03 13.41
N ALA A 216 13.37 47.21 14.67
CA ALA A 216 12.46 47.66 15.71
C ALA A 216 11.85 49.01 15.32
N ALA A 217 10.52 49.15 15.45
CA ALA A 217 9.87 50.44 15.25
C ALA A 217 10.53 51.50 16.16
N PRO A 218 10.85 52.70 15.67
CA PRO A 218 11.42 53.77 16.50
C PRO A 218 10.49 54.04 17.70
N GLY A 219 11.07 54.05 18.89
CA GLY A 219 10.34 54.17 20.16
C GLY A 219 9.33 55.29 20.15
N ALA A 220 8.19 55.07 20.79
CA ALA A 220 7.07 55.98 20.96
C ALA A 220 7.51 57.28 21.63
N GLY A 221 7.92 58.27 20.80
CA GLY A 221 8.39 59.58 21.25
C GLY A 221 8.24 60.72 20.25
N ALA A 222 7.75 60.44 19.06
CA ALA A 222 7.47 61.45 18.05
C ALA A 222 6.02 61.32 17.60
N GLU A 223 5.14 62.20 18.05
CA GLU A 223 3.83 62.42 17.45
C GLU A 223 3.98 62.77 15.97
N THR A 224 3.16 62.15 15.16
CA THR A 224 2.83 62.40 13.75
C THR A 224 3.46 61.42 12.73
N ALA A 225 2.62 60.61 12.23
CA ALA A 225 2.62 59.65 11.08
C ALA A 225 2.68 58.19 11.54
N ALA A 226 1.69 57.42 11.08
CA ALA A 226 1.72 55.95 11.19
C ALA A 226 3.04 55.42 10.62
N PRO A 227 3.78 54.56 11.33
CA PRO A 227 5.04 54.02 10.85
C PRO A 227 4.80 53.36 9.50
N ALA A 228 5.57 53.76 8.47
CA ALA A 228 5.51 53.18 7.17
C ALA A 228 5.80 51.67 7.30
N ALA A 229 4.95 50.87 6.68
CA ALA A 229 5.15 49.40 6.69
C ALA A 229 6.55 49.10 6.12
N PRO A 230 7.32 48.17 6.74
CA PRO A 230 8.67 47.86 6.30
C PRO A 230 8.62 47.23 4.89
N MET A 231 9.54 47.63 4.03
CA MET A 231 9.72 47.19 2.68
C MET A 231 11.02 46.39 2.55
N LEU A 232 10.92 45.19 2.06
CA LEU A 232 12.06 44.31 1.73
C LEU A 232 12.32 44.37 0.23
N HIS A 233 13.56 44.65 -0.16
CA HIS A 233 13.96 44.67 -1.57
C HIS A 233 14.85 43.49 -1.89
N PHE A 234 14.44 42.67 -2.88
CA PHE A 234 15.17 41.54 -3.43
C PHE A 234 15.76 41.92 -4.79
N ALA A 235 17.06 41.87 -4.92
CA ALA A 235 17.76 42.28 -6.13
C ALA A 235 17.58 41.33 -7.34
N ASP A 236 17.01 40.13 -7.13
CA ASP A 236 16.79 39.15 -8.19
C ASP A 236 15.48 39.47 -8.96
N PRO A 237 15.57 39.80 -10.26
CA PRO A 237 14.43 40.18 -11.08
C PRO A 237 13.52 39.00 -11.44
N ASP A 238 13.95 37.76 -11.20
CA ASP A 238 13.17 36.56 -11.47
C ASP A 238 12.20 36.18 -10.34
N LEU A 239 12.26 36.83 -9.20
CA LEU A 239 11.40 36.56 -8.06
C LEU A 239 9.98 37.09 -8.25
N ARG A 240 8.99 36.26 -7.85
CA ARG A 240 7.56 36.55 -8.01
C ARG A 240 6.76 35.99 -6.83
N ARG A 241 5.52 36.44 -6.68
CA ARG A 241 4.48 35.89 -5.79
C ARG A 241 4.95 35.63 -4.36
N PRO A 242 5.31 36.67 -3.58
CA PRO A 242 5.69 36.49 -2.19
C PRO A 242 4.47 35.99 -1.38
N THR A 243 4.71 34.98 -0.54
CA THR A 243 3.73 34.43 0.39
C THR A 243 4.27 34.54 1.80
N ARG A 244 3.49 35.05 2.75
CA ARG A 244 3.87 35.11 4.16
C ARG A 244 3.34 33.88 4.90
N PHE A 245 4.20 33.21 5.63
CA PHE A 245 3.81 32.07 6.45
C PHE A 245 3.58 32.51 7.90
N PRO A 246 2.36 32.31 8.44
CA PRO A 246 2.07 32.62 9.85
C PRO A 246 2.66 31.56 10.77
N PHE A 247 3.29 31.96 11.87
CA PHE A 247 3.75 31.06 12.93
C PHE A 247 3.14 31.38 14.32
N ALA A 248 2.27 32.38 14.39
CA ALA A 248 1.45 32.70 15.56
C ALA A 248 -0.03 32.52 15.21
N ALA A 249 -0.87 32.28 16.21
CA ALA A 249 -2.32 32.18 16.01
C ALA A 249 -2.87 33.57 15.65
N GLY A 250 -3.43 33.69 14.43
CA GLY A 250 -4.05 34.94 13.95
C GLY A 250 -4.03 35.00 12.42
N ALA A 251 -4.97 35.76 11.86
CA ALA A 251 -4.96 36.06 10.43
C ALA A 251 -3.84 37.06 10.13
N VAL A 252 -2.94 36.69 9.22
CA VAL A 252 -1.83 37.56 8.79
C VAL A 252 -2.19 38.14 7.43
N ALA A 253 -2.10 39.47 7.31
CA ALA A 253 -2.34 40.12 6.03
C ALA A 253 -1.33 39.68 4.98
N PRO A 254 -1.76 39.34 3.73
CA PRO A 254 -0.85 38.94 2.66
C PRO A 254 0.11 40.10 2.32
N PRO A 255 1.37 39.80 1.99
CA PRO A 255 2.30 40.82 1.52
C PRO A 255 1.87 41.34 0.16
N SER A 256 2.07 42.62 -0.11
CA SER A 256 1.98 43.16 -1.44
C SER A 256 3.35 43.25 -2.10
N SER A 257 3.44 43.11 -3.39
CA SER A 257 4.72 43.14 -4.11
C SER A 257 4.63 44.00 -5.38
N LYS A 258 5.77 44.62 -5.71
CA LYS A 258 5.95 45.39 -6.94
C LYS A 258 7.28 45.04 -7.57
N ILE A 259 7.30 44.89 -8.90
CA ILE A 259 8.54 44.70 -9.66
C ILE A 259 9.17 46.07 -9.86
N THR A 260 10.43 46.19 -9.50
CA THR A 260 11.16 47.42 -9.65
C THR A 260 11.85 47.46 -11.02
N PRO A 261 11.65 48.52 -11.85
CA PRO A 261 12.31 48.64 -13.14
C PRO A 261 13.81 49.07 -12.99
N PRO A 262 14.63 48.94 -14.06
CA PRO A 262 15.99 49.43 -14.04
C PRO A 262 16.07 50.91 -13.63
N PRO A 263 17.14 51.37 -12.95
CA PRO A 263 18.49 50.79 -12.91
C PRO A 263 18.73 49.72 -11.81
N HIS A 264 17.80 49.52 -10.89
CA HIS A 264 17.92 48.50 -9.84
C HIS A 264 16.73 47.53 -9.92
N PRO A 265 16.75 46.61 -10.92
CA PRO A 265 15.67 45.68 -11.08
C PRO A 265 15.58 44.70 -9.90
N GLY A 266 14.36 44.40 -9.48
CA GLY A 266 14.15 43.49 -8.37
C GLY A 266 12.68 43.36 -7.98
N LEU A 267 12.43 42.77 -6.83
CA LEU A 267 11.10 42.59 -6.23
C LEU A 267 11.01 43.33 -4.91
N ASP A 268 10.16 44.34 -4.81
CA ASP A 268 9.83 45.04 -3.58
C ASP A 268 8.65 44.33 -2.89
N VAL A 269 8.81 43.93 -1.65
CA VAL A 269 7.79 43.27 -0.84
C VAL A 269 7.42 44.12 0.35
N LEU A 270 6.20 44.66 0.36
CA LEU A 270 5.66 45.42 1.48
C LEU A 270 5.02 44.46 2.50
N VAL A 271 5.44 44.56 3.75
CA VAL A 271 4.91 43.75 4.86
C VAL A 271 3.97 44.62 5.70
N PRO A 272 2.65 44.48 5.57
CA PRO A 272 1.68 45.41 6.19
C PRO A 272 1.58 45.29 7.72
N ASP A 273 2.06 44.19 8.31
CA ASP A 273 2.03 43.96 9.76
C ASP A 273 3.43 43.61 10.28
N PRO A 274 4.13 44.51 10.96
CA PRO A 274 5.51 44.36 11.35
C PRO A 274 5.63 43.44 12.59
N SER A 275 5.57 42.15 12.40
CA SER A 275 6.09 41.21 13.39
C SER A 275 7.62 41.30 13.41
N PRO A 276 8.28 41.20 14.58
CA PRO A 276 9.74 41.33 14.66
C PRO A 276 10.51 40.28 13.84
N VAL A 277 9.91 39.12 13.61
CA VAL A 277 10.42 38.07 12.71
C VAL A 277 9.32 37.68 11.76
N ILE A 278 9.66 37.55 10.47
CA ILE A 278 8.75 37.11 9.41
C ILE A 278 9.35 35.96 8.61
N VAL A 279 8.49 35.12 8.04
CA VAL A 279 8.87 34.05 7.13
C VAL A 279 8.15 34.25 5.81
N LEU A 280 8.93 34.32 4.74
CA LEU A 280 8.42 34.47 3.37
C LEU A 280 8.80 33.27 2.53
N GLY A 281 7.89 32.86 1.63
CA GLY A 281 8.17 32.02 0.50
C GLY A 281 8.07 32.87 -0.77
N ILE A 282 9.03 32.78 -1.66
CA ILE A 282 9.05 33.56 -2.91
C ILE A 282 9.34 32.59 -4.06
N GLU A 283 8.49 32.61 -5.06
CA GLU A 283 8.67 31.78 -6.26
C GLU A 283 9.69 32.43 -7.19
N ARG A 284 10.49 31.61 -7.87
CA ARG A 284 11.42 32.06 -8.90
C ARG A 284 10.93 31.58 -10.27
N LEU A 285 10.99 32.43 -11.31
CA LEU A 285 10.67 32.04 -12.67
C LEU A 285 11.60 30.93 -13.16
N THR A 286 11.03 29.88 -13.70
CA THR A 286 11.77 28.79 -14.35
C THR A 286 12.44 29.27 -15.64
N ALA A 287 13.43 28.53 -16.15
CA ALA A 287 14.06 28.85 -17.44
C ALA A 287 13.05 28.88 -18.60
N ALA A 288 12.03 28.02 -18.57
CA ALA A 288 10.95 27.98 -19.55
C ALA A 288 10.04 29.21 -19.46
N GLU A 289 9.73 29.67 -18.24
CA GLU A 289 8.93 30.88 -18.00
C GLU A 289 9.70 32.15 -18.40
N ARG A 290 11.03 32.19 -18.21
CA ARG A 290 11.89 33.27 -18.67
C ARG A 290 11.91 33.41 -20.19
N GLN A 291 12.01 32.29 -20.92
CA GLN A 291 11.92 32.28 -22.40
C GLN A 291 10.50 32.69 -22.85
N GLY A 292 9.45 32.21 -22.20
CA GLY A 292 8.07 32.56 -22.48
C GLY A 292 7.76 34.06 -22.26
N VAL A 293 8.39 34.68 -21.29
CA VAL A 293 8.25 36.14 -21.04
C VAL A 293 8.95 36.96 -22.13
N ALA A 294 10.07 36.49 -22.72
CA ALA A 294 10.73 37.17 -23.82
C ALA A 294 10.00 37.04 -25.17
N GLU A 295 9.29 35.95 -25.42
CA GLU A 295 8.50 35.73 -26.63
C GLU A 295 7.05 36.23 -26.58
N LYS A 296 6.48 36.41 -25.39
CA LYS A 296 5.07 36.83 -25.16
C LYS A 296 4.89 38.35 -24.95
N LEU A 297 5.53 39.18 -25.74
CA LEU A 297 5.00 40.56 -25.96
C LEU A 297 3.89 40.60 -27.00
N THR A 298 3.35 39.44 -27.40
CA THR A 298 2.12 39.30 -28.18
C THR A 298 1.12 38.40 -27.45
N VAL A 299 0.33 39.09 -26.62
CA VAL A 299 -1.05 38.72 -26.23
C VAL A 299 -1.41 37.23 -26.17
N ALA A 300 -1.39 36.65 -25.00
CA ALA A 300 -2.54 35.91 -24.45
C ALA A 300 -2.39 35.89 -22.94
N SER A 301 -3.13 36.68 -22.22
CA SER A 301 -3.45 36.36 -20.83
C SER A 301 -4.28 35.08 -20.88
N GLU A 302 -3.66 33.90 -20.80
CA GLU A 302 -4.36 32.71 -20.41
C GLU A 302 -4.78 32.96 -18.96
N ARG A 303 -5.97 33.54 -18.78
CA ARG A 303 -6.66 33.47 -17.51
C ARG A 303 -6.69 32.00 -17.15
N GLU A 304 -6.02 31.61 -16.07
CA GLU A 304 -6.27 30.29 -15.46
C GLU A 304 -7.76 30.20 -15.25
N ILE A 305 -8.42 29.35 -16.03
CA ILE A 305 -9.87 29.15 -15.91
C ILE A 305 -10.10 28.51 -14.56
N PRO A 306 -10.95 29.11 -13.68
CA PRO A 306 -11.25 28.50 -12.39
C PRO A 306 -11.80 27.07 -12.59
N VAL A 307 -11.48 26.17 -11.68
CA VAL A 307 -11.93 24.76 -11.75
C VAL A 307 -13.47 24.68 -11.85
N GLU A 308 -14.16 25.59 -11.20
CA GLU A 308 -15.64 25.70 -11.24
C GLU A 308 -16.17 25.99 -12.66
N GLU A 309 -15.47 26.83 -13.41
CA GLU A 309 -15.85 27.14 -14.80
C GLU A 309 -15.55 25.94 -15.72
N ILE A 310 -14.45 25.21 -15.49
CA ILE A 310 -14.15 23.98 -16.23
C ILE A 310 -15.26 22.96 -16.02
N LEU A 311 -15.64 22.72 -14.76
CA LEU A 311 -16.71 21.77 -14.40
C LEU A 311 -18.08 22.20 -14.92
N LYS A 312 -18.39 23.49 -14.87
CA LYS A 312 -19.63 24.03 -15.43
C LYS A 312 -19.73 23.79 -16.95
N ARG A 313 -18.64 23.99 -17.68
CA ARG A 313 -18.60 23.72 -19.12
C ARG A 313 -18.69 22.25 -19.43
N LEU A 314 -18.05 21.39 -18.60
CA LEU A 314 -18.21 19.95 -18.67
C LEU A 314 -19.69 19.56 -18.49
N GLN A 315 -20.38 20.07 -17.47
CA GLN A 315 -21.81 19.79 -17.26
C GLN A 315 -22.66 20.22 -18.44
N VAL A 316 -22.42 21.40 -19.00
CA VAL A 316 -23.13 21.86 -20.21
C VAL A 316 -22.92 20.90 -21.38
N PHE A 317 -21.70 20.42 -21.59
CA PHE A 317 -21.40 19.44 -22.63
C PHE A 317 -22.14 18.11 -22.36
N GLU A 318 -22.09 17.60 -21.15
CA GLU A 318 -22.75 16.35 -20.76
C GLU A 318 -24.27 16.43 -20.87
N GLU A 319 -24.88 17.53 -20.43
CA GLU A 319 -26.31 17.75 -20.61
C GLU A 319 -26.71 17.83 -22.08
N ALA A 320 -25.89 18.43 -22.93
CA ALA A 320 -26.14 18.49 -24.38
C ALA A 320 -26.03 17.08 -25.00
N GLN A 321 -25.08 16.27 -24.58
CA GLN A 321 -24.96 14.85 -24.95
C GLN A 321 -26.20 14.08 -24.50
N HIS A 322 -26.56 14.20 -23.23
CA HIS A 322 -27.68 13.47 -22.63
C HIS A 322 -29.00 13.75 -23.30
N ARG A 323 -29.25 15.00 -23.78
CA ARG A 323 -30.44 15.34 -24.51
C ARG A 323 -30.57 14.68 -25.90
N ARG A 324 -29.44 14.31 -26.52
CA ARG A 324 -29.41 13.69 -27.85
C ARG A 324 -29.33 12.16 -27.79
N LEU A 325 -28.99 11.58 -26.63
CA LEU A 325 -28.85 10.16 -26.39
C LEU A 325 -30.11 9.63 -25.72
N ASP A 326 -31.04 9.03 -26.47
CA ASP A 326 -32.25 8.41 -25.93
C ASP A 326 -31.99 6.97 -25.53
N ASP A 327 -31.33 6.24 -26.41
CA ASP A 327 -30.97 4.83 -26.21
C ASP A 327 -29.74 4.45 -27.06
N TYR A 328 -29.14 3.30 -26.80
CA TYR A 328 -28.18 2.69 -27.70
C TYR A 328 -28.12 1.19 -27.50
N THR A 329 -27.75 0.47 -28.58
CA THR A 329 -27.42 -0.93 -28.54
C THR A 329 -25.90 -1.09 -28.70
N ALA A 330 -25.34 -2.15 -28.10
CA ALA A 330 -23.92 -2.46 -28.20
C ALA A 330 -23.68 -3.97 -28.01
N ILE A 331 -22.47 -4.39 -28.24
CA ILE A 331 -21.94 -5.67 -27.71
C ILE A 331 -21.02 -5.33 -26.56
N ASN A 332 -21.34 -5.84 -25.38
CA ASN A 332 -20.53 -5.70 -24.20
C ASN A 332 -19.77 -6.99 -23.94
N THR A 333 -18.45 -6.87 -23.82
CA THR A 333 -17.56 -7.97 -23.42
C THR A 333 -16.86 -7.59 -22.13
N THR A 334 -17.09 -8.38 -21.09
CA THR A 334 -16.47 -8.19 -19.78
C THR A 334 -15.61 -9.39 -19.43
N HIS A 335 -14.35 -9.11 -19.17
CA HIS A 335 -13.39 -10.06 -18.62
C HIS A 335 -13.30 -9.86 -17.11
N LEU A 336 -13.61 -10.89 -16.35
CA LEU A 336 -13.51 -10.94 -14.89
C LEU A 336 -12.36 -11.87 -14.51
N ARG A 337 -11.49 -11.42 -13.61
CA ARG A 337 -10.34 -12.18 -13.13
C ARG A 337 -10.37 -12.21 -11.62
N PHE A 338 -10.57 -13.38 -11.07
CA PHE A 338 -10.71 -13.61 -9.64
C PHE A 338 -9.40 -14.17 -9.10
N GLN A 339 -8.74 -13.45 -8.23
CA GLN A 339 -7.45 -13.83 -7.65
C GLN A 339 -7.57 -13.94 -6.13
N PRO A 340 -7.61 -15.16 -5.59
CA PRO A 340 -7.50 -15.34 -4.15
C PRO A 340 -6.07 -15.04 -3.68
N SER A 341 -5.93 -14.46 -2.49
CA SER A 341 -4.63 -14.11 -1.92
C SER A 341 -3.78 -15.30 -1.46
N SER A 342 -4.36 -16.48 -1.43
CA SER A 342 -3.79 -17.68 -0.78
C SER A 342 -3.01 -18.61 -1.73
N GLY A 343 -2.51 -18.12 -2.86
CA GLY A 343 -1.78 -18.96 -3.83
C GLY A 343 -2.66 -19.99 -4.56
N ALA A 344 -3.97 -19.94 -4.39
CA ALA A 344 -4.90 -20.73 -5.19
C ALA A 344 -4.96 -20.21 -6.63
N ALA A 345 -5.21 -21.09 -7.58
CA ALA A 345 -5.30 -20.72 -8.99
C ALA A 345 -6.36 -19.63 -9.22
N SER A 346 -6.01 -18.61 -10.00
CA SER A 346 -6.95 -17.58 -10.42
C SER A 346 -8.01 -18.19 -11.34
N VAL A 347 -9.25 -17.67 -11.24
CA VAL A 347 -10.35 -18.03 -12.14
C VAL A 347 -10.68 -16.85 -13.02
N GLU A 348 -10.81 -17.08 -14.32
CA GLU A 348 -11.20 -16.07 -15.29
C GLU A 348 -12.59 -16.38 -15.83
N ALA A 349 -13.42 -15.35 -15.98
CA ALA A 349 -14.71 -15.46 -16.65
C ALA A 349 -14.85 -14.36 -17.68
N THR A 350 -15.23 -14.72 -18.91
CA THR A 350 -15.52 -13.75 -19.96
C THR A 350 -16.97 -13.86 -20.35
N LEU A 351 -17.68 -12.75 -20.25
CA LEU A 351 -19.10 -12.62 -20.56
C LEU A 351 -19.23 -11.71 -21.78
N THR A 352 -19.91 -12.18 -22.82
CA THR A 352 -20.13 -11.39 -24.04
C THR A 352 -21.58 -11.51 -24.48
N GLY A 353 -22.14 -10.39 -24.93
CA GLY A 353 -23.45 -10.37 -25.56
C GLY A 353 -24.07 -9.00 -25.72
N PRO A 354 -25.28 -8.93 -26.29
CA PRO A 354 -26.02 -7.72 -26.56
C PRO A 354 -26.29 -6.91 -25.29
N PHE A 355 -26.00 -5.62 -25.38
CA PHE A 355 -26.21 -4.63 -24.35
C PHE A 355 -27.18 -3.55 -24.84
N PHE A 356 -28.15 -3.23 -24.04
CA PHE A 356 -29.20 -2.25 -24.31
C PHE A 356 -29.19 -1.20 -23.21
N TRP A 357 -29.07 0.04 -23.57
CA TRP A 357 -29.20 1.13 -22.62
C TRP A 357 -30.26 2.11 -23.11
N SER A 358 -31.17 2.46 -22.22
CA SER A 358 -32.14 3.52 -22.45
C SER A 358 -32.18 4.51 -21.30
N ARG A 359 -32.48 5.75 -21.59
CA ARG A 359 -32.64 6.80 -20.58
C ARG A 359 -33.77 6.52 -19.60
N VAL A 360 -34.76 5.73 -20.00
CA VAL A 360 -35.98 5.46 -19.22
C VAL A 360 -35.82 4.20 -18.35
N ASP A 361 -35.31 3.12 -18.96
CA ASP A 361 -35.28 1.78 -18.32
C ASP A 361 -33.92 1.39 -17.76
N GLY A 362 -32.89 2.22 -18.03
CA GLY A 362 -31.50 1.90 -17.64
C GLY A 362 -30.86 0.91 -18.60
N ALA A 363 -30.06 -0.01 -18.07
CA ALA A 363 -29.25 -0.92 -18.85
C ALA A 363 -29.67 -2.38 -18.66
N ASP A 364 -29.91 -3.08 -19.78
CA ASP A 364 -30.10 -4.51 -19.87
C ASP A 364 -28.94 -5.14 -20.63
N TRP A 365 -28.44 -6.25 -20.14
CA TRP A 365 -27.33 -6.97 -20.76
C TRP A 365 -27.64 -8.46 -20.83
N ALA A 366 -27.53 -9.04 -22.01
CA ALA A 366 -27.70 -10.46 -22.25
C ALA A 366 -26.32 -11.15 -22.33
N TRP A 367 -26.15 -12.28 -21.66
CA TRP A 367 -24.92 -13.07 -21.67
C TRP A 367 -25.06 -14.24 -22.63
N GLU A 368 -24.77 -14.03 -23.91
CA GLU A 368 -24.87 -15.05 -24.95
C GLU A 368 -23.73 -16.04 -24.91
N SER A 369 -22.54 -15.60 -24.49
CA SER A 369 -21.40 -16.49 -24.32
C SER A 369 -20.71 -16.25 -22.99
N LEU A 370 -20.30 -17.34 -22.37
CA LEU A 370 -19.50 -17.38 -21.18
C LEU A 370 -18.29 -18.28 -21.43
N TYR A 371 -17.11 -17.76 -21.14
CA TYR A 371 -15.88 -18.55 -21.07
C TYR A 371 -15.40 -18.59 -19.62
N LEU A 372 -14.98 -19.77 -19.16
CA LEU A 372 -14.33 -19.97 -17.87
C LEU A 372 -12.91 -20.47 -18.12
N ASN A 373 -11.93 -19.74 -17.62
CA ASN A 373 -10.50 -19.99 -17.87
C ASN A 373 -10.22 -20.20 -19.38
N GLY A 374 -10.83 -19.38 -20.25
CA GLY A 374 -10.71 -19.49 -21.70
C GLY A 374 -11.55 -20.57 -22.36
N VAL A 375 -12.19 -21.46 -21.61
CA VAL A 375 -13.00 -22.57 -22.13
C VAL A 375 -14.47 -22.18 -22.20
N ARG A 376 -15.09 -22.32 -23.36
CA ARG A 376 -16.50 -21.98 -23.56
C ARG A 376 -17.43 -22.84 -22.72
N TRP A 377 -18.21 -22.20 -21.86
CA TRP A 377 -19.27 -22.85 -21.09
C TRP A 377 -20.45 -23.20 -21.98
N ARG A 378 -20.83 -24.48 -22.03
CA ARG A 378 -21.91 -25.00 -22.88
C ARG A 378 -23.17 -25.38 -22.09
N GLY A 379 -23.19 -25.14 -20.78
CA GLY A 379 -24.37 -25.37 -19.95
C GLY A 379 -25.48 -24.35 -20.24
N LYS A 380 -26.72 -24.77 -20.08
CA LYS A 380 -27.89 -23.88 -20.22
C LYS A 380 -28.04 -22.87 -19.09
N THR A 381 -27.42 -23.12 -17.97
CA THR A 381 -27.39 -22.24 -16.78
C THR A 381 -25.96 -21.83 -16.50
N LEU A 382 -25.79 -20.67 -15.89
CA LEU A 382 -24.48 -20.26 -15.39
C LEU A 382 -23.94 -21.31 -14.42
N PRO A 383 -22.63 -21.59 -14.46
CA PRO A 383 -22.02 -22.47 -13.49
C PRO A 383 -22.16 -21.87 -12.09
N GLU A 384 -22.66 -22.67 -11.16
CA GLU A 384 -22.71 -22.29 -9.76
C GLU A 384 -21.33 -22.54 -9.13
N ILE A 385 -20.38 -21.62 -9.37
CA ILE A 385 -19.04 -21.71 -8.81
C ILE A 385 -19.10 -21.08 -7.43
N PRO A 386 -18.71 -21.80 -6.36
CA PRO A 386 -18.58 -21.22 -5.04
C PRO A 386 -17.62 -20.02 -5.08
N LEU A 387 -17.93 -18.98 -4.33
CA LEU A 387 -17.13 -17.76 -4.21
C LEU A 387 -17.13 -16.83 -5.45
N ILE A 388 -17.58 -17.30 -6.60
CA ILE A 388 -17.67 -16.49 -7.81
C ILE A 388 -19.13 -16.15 -8.05
N GLN A 389 -19.49 -14.89 -7.94
CA GLN A 389 -20.80 -14.36 -8.28
C GLN A 389 -20.61 -13.36 -9.44
N PRO A 390 -20.64 -13.81 -10.70
CA PRO A 390 -20.40 -12.94 -11.86
C PRO A 390 -21.30 -11.73 -11.87
N GLU A 391 -22.52 -11.85 -11.38
CA GLU A 391 -23.51 -10.78 -11.26
C GLU A 391 -23.12 -9.68 -10.26
N LYS A 392 -22.28 -9.97 -9.27
CA LYS A 392 -21.74 -8.96 -8.37
C LYS A 392 -20.48 -8.30 -8.95
N ALA A 393 -19.63 -9.10 -9.59
CA ALA A 393 -18.38 -8.65 -10.14
C ALA A 393 -18.53 -7.90 -11.48
N ALA A 394 -19.56 -8.24 -12.28
CA ALA A 394 -19.84 -7.62 -13.59
C ALA A 394 -20.65 -6.32 -13.47
N ALA A 395 -20.39 -5.51 -12.45
CA ALA A 395 -21.09 -4.23 -12.27
C ALA A 395 -20.90 -3.29 -13.48
N LEU A 396 -21.90 -2.43 -13.74
CA LEU A 396 -21.75 -1.37 -14.74
C LEU A 396 -20.81 -0.27 -14.24
N PRO A 397 -20.30 0.59 -15.16
CA PRO A 397 -19.45 1.72 -14.84
C PRO A 397 -20.05 2.60 -13.76
N LEU A 398 -19.21 3.11 -12.85
CA LEU A 398 -19.63 4.06 -11.83
C LEU A 398 -20.13 5.36 -12.48
N GLU A 399 -21.36 5.75 -12.18
CA GLU A 399 -21.89 7.05 -12.60
C GLU A 399 -21.45 8.11 -11.58
N ILE A 400 -20.56 8.99 -11.99
CA ILE A 400 -20.01 10.04 -11.12
C ILE A 400 -20.56 11.39 -11.57
N LEU A 401 -21.47 11.94 -10.76
CA LEU A 401 -22.00 13.29 -10.94
C LEU A 401 -21.16 14.28 -10.14
N PHE A 402 -20.62 15.29 -10.82
CA PHE A 402 -19.85 16.36 -10.18
C PHE A 402 -20.78 17.41 -9.57
N THR A 403 -20.99 17.30 -8.26
CA THR A 403 -21.91 18.15 -7.49
C THR A 403 -21.13 19.00 -6.48
N ARG A 404 -21.86 19.87 -5.73
CA ARG A 404 -21.29 20.65 -4.61
C ARG A 404 -20.88 19.81 -3.40
N GLU A 405 -21.17 18.54 -3.40
CA GLU A 405 -20.74 17.61 -2.34
C GLU A 405 -19.25 17.28 -2.43
N TYR A 406 -18.60 17.64 -3.53
CA TYR A 406 -17.17 17.41 -3.76
C TYR A 406 -16.37 18.70 -3.67
N ARG A 407 -15.15 18.56 -3.22
CA ARG A 407 -14.08 19.56 -3.36
C ARG A 407 -13.28 19.20 -4.61
N TYR A 408 -12.95 20.21 -5.39
CA TYR A 408 -12.24 20.05 -6.65
C TYR A 408 -10.92 20.80 -6.60
N ARG A 409 -9.91 20.21 -7.20
CA ARG A 409 -8.58 20.80 -7.31
C ARG A 409 -8.05 20.62 -8.71
N LEU A 410 -7.79 21.72 -9.40
CA LEU A 410 -7.06 21.70 -10.66
C LEU A 410 -5.60 21.35 -10.37
N ARG A 411 -5.11 20.23 -10.93
CA ARG A 411 -3.74 19.76 -10.75
C ARG A 411 -2.80 20.28 -11.83
N GLY A 412 -3.35 20.61 -13.00
CA GLY A 412 -2.61 21.10 -14.17
C GLY A 412 -3.19 20.55 -15.47
N THR A 413 -2.34 20.37 -16.45
CA THR A 413 -2.70 19.83 -17.77
C THR A 413 -1.86 18.61 -18.12
N GLU A 414 -2.45 17.67 -18.85
CA GLU A 414 -1.81 16.44 -19.30
C GLU A 414 -2.32 16.08 -20.70
N LYS A 415 -1.53 15.36 -21.50
CA LYS A 415 -2.01 14.78 -22.76
C LYS A 415 -2.61 13.41 -22.55
N VAL A 416 -3.87 13.24 -22.93
CA VAL A 416 -4.61 11.98 -22.90
C VAL A 416 -5.18 11.69 -24.29
N ALA A 417 -4.91 10.51 -24.83
CA ALA A 417 -5.32 10.14 -26.19
C ALA A 417 -4.94 11.19 -27.26
N GLY A 418 -3.78 11.82 -27.12
CA GLY A 418 -3.28 12.85 -28.03
C GLY A 418 -3.91 14.25 -27.86
N ARG A 419 -4.79 14.44 -26.88
CA ARG A 419 -5.47 15.71 -26.60
C ARG A 419 -4.97 16.35 -25.31
N ASP A 420 -4.95 17.67 -25.28
CA ASP A 420 -4.63 18.42 -24.06
C ASP A 420 -5.85 18.41 -23.13
N ALA A 421 -5.66 17.97 -21.90
CA ALA A 421 -6.70 17.83 -20.88
C ALA A 421 -6.40 18.66 -19.64
N TRP A 422 -7.43 19.23 -19.05
CA TRP A 422 -7.40 19.67 -17.66
C TRP A 422 -7.43 18.44 -16.75
N VAL A 423 -6.56 18.40 -15.75
CA VAL A 423 -6.52 17.32 -14.74
C VAL A 423 -7.14 17.85 -13.47
N VAL A 424 -8.32 17.35 -13.11
CA VAL A 424 -9.07 17.79 -11.94
C VAL A 424 -9.22 16.65 -10.96
N ASP A 425 -8.66 16.83 -9.77
CA ASP A 425 -8.88 15.91 -8.66
C ASP A 425 -10.19 16.28 -7.96
N PHE A 426 -10.93 15.27 -7.52
CA PHE A 426 -12.17 15.45 -6.75
C PHE A 426 -12.20 14.53 -5.53
N ALA A 427 -12.75 15.02 -4.44
CA ALA A 427 -12.97 14.27 -3.21
C ALA A 427 -14.17 14.84 -2.44
N PRO A 428 -14.91 14.05 -1.65
CA PRO A 428 -16.00 14.54 -0.86
C PRO A 428 -15.63 15.72 0.05
N SER A 429 -16.52 16.69 0.21
CA SER A 429 -16.28 17.88 1.02
C SER A 429 -16.36 17.61 2.53
N GLY A 430 -16.98 16.50 2.94
CA GLY A 430 -17.12 16.09 4.33
C GLY A 430 -17.30 14.59 4.45
N PRO A 431 -17.37 14.06 5.69
CA PRO A 431 -17.73 12.67 5.90
C PRO A 431 -19.14 12.43 5.34
N GLY A 432 -19.24 11.51 4.37
CA GLY A 432 -20.51 11.16 3.75
C GLY A 432 -21.48 10.59 4.79
N ALA A 433 -22.77 10.86 4.61
CA ALA A 433 -23.82 10.16 5.33
C ALA A 433 -23.71 8.65 5.04
N ALA A 434 -23.87 7.81 6.05
CA ALA A 434 -23.82 6.36 5.89
C ALA A 434 -24.81 5.90 4.82
N GLY A 435 -24.35 5.12 3.86
CA GLY A 435 -25.13 4.59 2.75
C GLY A 435 -25.10 5.42 1.46
N ARG A 436 -24.43 6.59 1.43
CA ARG A 436 -24.23 7.33 0.18
C ARG A 436 -23.01 6.83 -0.58
N ARG A 437 -23.17 6.62 -1.88
CA ARG A 437 -22.06 6.32 -2.81
C ARG A 437 -21.26 7.59 -3.06
N LEU A 438 -20.08 7.73 -2.47
CA LEU A 438 -19.17 8.83 -2.68
C LEU A 438 -17.89 8.31 -3.34
N TYR A 439 -17.23 9.19 -4.09
CA TYR A 439 -16.04 8.83 -4.86
C TYR A 439 -14.91 9.82 -4.60
N ARG A 440 -13.68 9.35 -4.73
CA ARG A 440 -12.49 10.18 -4.76
C ARG A 440 -11.69 9.80 -5.99
N GLY A 441 -11.22 10.77 -6.74
CA GLY A 441 -10.51 10.44 -7.96
C GLY A 441 -10.00 11.64 -8.73
N THR A 442 -9.73 11.40 -10.02
CA THR A 442 -9.23 12.35 -10.99
C THR A 442 -10.04 12.23 -12.27
N VAL A 443 -10.42 13.35 -12.86
CA VAL A 443 -11.03 13.43 -14.17
C VAL A 443 -10.15 14.25 -15.11
N TRP A 444 -9.99 13.76 -16.34
CA TRP A 444 -9.30 14.43 -17.44
C TRP A 444 -10.35 15.00 -18.38
N ILE A 445 -10.35 16.32 -18.50
CA ILE A 445 -11.36 17.07 -19.24
C ILE A 445 -10.70 17.75 -20.43
N ASP A 446 -11.18 17.53 -21.63
CA ASP A 446 -10.67 18.14 -22.85
C ASP A 446 -10.65 19.67 -22.77
N ARG A 447 -9.53 20.30 -23.11
CA ARG A 447 -9.38 21.75 -23.00
C ARG A 447 -10.22 22.54 -24.00
N THR A 448 -10.64 21.92 -25.09
CA THR A 448 -11.37 22.56 -26.18
C THR A 448 -12.87 22.34 -26.07
N LEU A 449 -13.27 21.08 -25.89
CA LEU A 449 -14.68 20.67 -25.89
C LEU A 449 -15.27 20.56 -24.48
N TYR A 450 -14.42 20.48 -23.46
CA TYR A 450 -14.83 20.18 -22.08
C TYR A 450 -15.51 18.82 -21.92
N ALA A 451 -15.23 17.88 -22.83
CA ALA A 451 -15.67 16.50 -22.72
C ALA A 451 -14.77 15.70 -21.77
N ARG A 452 -15.29 14.67 -21.13
CA ARG A 452 -14.46 13.71 -20.42
C ARG A 452 -13.61 12.89 -21.39
N LEU A 453 -12.32 12.81 -21.11
CA LEU A 453 -11.40 11.91 -21.83
C LEU A 453 -11.15 10.64 -21.02
N ARG A 454 -10.99 10.80 -19.71
CA ARG A 454 -10.76 9.71 -18.77
C ARG A 454 -11.29 10.09 -17.39
N THR A 455 -11.79 9.12 -16.65
CA THR A 455 -12.11 9.26 -15.22
C THR A 455 -11.51 8.10 -14.47
N ARG A 456 -10.80 8.38 -13.38
CA ARG A 456 -10.32 7.35 -12.44
C ARG A 456 -10.85 7.67 -11.06
N ALA A 457 -11.54 6.73 -10.46
CA ALA A 457 -12.21 6.95 -9.19
C ALA A 457 -12.14 5.73 -8.27
N VAL A 458 -12.02 5.99 -6.98
CA VAL A 458 -12.15 5.02 -5.90
C VAL A 458 -13.47 5.29 -5.18
N GLN A 459 -14.27 4.27 -5.01
CA GLN A 459 -15.52 4.35 -4.26
C GLN A 459 -15.24 4.37 -2.76
N LEU A 460 -15.89 5.27 -2.04
CA LEU A 460 -15.77 5.44 -0.59
C LEU A 460 -17.04 4.98 0.11
N GLY A 461 -16.92 4.68 1.42
CA GLY A 461 -18.09 4.30 2.22
C GLY A 461 -18.69 2.95 1.84
N LEU A 462 -17.90 2.08 1.23
CA LEU A 462 -18.27 0.71 0.88
C LEU A 462 -18.78 -0.04 2.11
N GLN A 463 -19.78 -0.90 1.92
CA GLN A 463 -20.37 -1.75 2.95
C GLN A 463 -20.31 -3.22 2.52
N GLY A 464 -20.46 -4.12 3.48
CA GLY A 464 -20.40 -5.57 3.23
C GLY A 464 -18.99 -6.07 2.95
N GLU A 465 -18.89 -7.05 2.07
CA GLU A 465 -17.65 -7.73 1.73
C GLU A 465 -16.67 -6.91 0.87
N VAL A 466 -17.16 -5.91 0.13
CA VAL A 466 -16.30 -5.07 -0.74
C VAL A 466 -15.56 -4.05 0.12
N THR A 467 -14.23 -4.08 0.07
CA THR A 467 -13.35 -3.21 0.86
C THR A 467 -12.73 -2.10 0.02
N SER A 468 -12.57 -2.32 -1.29
CA SER A 468 -12.07 -1.34 -2.26
C SER A 468 -12.70 -1.56 -3.62
N ASN A 469 -13.03 -0.48 -4.33
CA ASN A 469 -13.43 -0.50 -5.74
C ASN A 469 -12.84 0.73 -6.42
N GLU A 470 -11.88 0.51 -7.32
CA GLU A 470 -11.24 1.55 -8.15
C GLU A 470 -11.58 1.29 -9.61
N GLU A 471 -12.10 2.29 -10.31
CA GLU A 471 -12.43 2.20 -11.72
C GLU A 471 -11.73 3.29 -12.54
N THR A 472 -11.31 2.91 -13.74
CA THR A 472 -10.83 3.84 -14.79
C THR A 472 -11.70 3.68 -16.01
N LEU A 473 -12.35 4.75 -16.42
CA LEU A 473 -13.17 4.82 -17.62
C LEU A 473 -12.45 5.64 -18.68
N GLU A 474 -12.39 5.13 -19.89
CA GLU A 474 -11.86 5.83 -21.05
C GLU A 474 -12.99 6.14 -22.02
N TYR A 475 -13.09 7.41 -22.41
CA TYR A 475 -14.17 7.92 -23.25
C TYR A 475 -13.69 8.05 -24.69
N THR A 476 -14.53 7.63 -25.61
CA THR A 476 -14.24 7.64 -27.06
C THR A 476 -15.36 8.35 -27.80
N PRO A 477 -15.04 9.27 -28.74
CA PRO A 477 -16.05 9.88 -29.60
C PRO A 477 -16.43 8.94 -30.73
N ILE A 478 -17.73 8.77 -30.95
CA ILE A 478 -18.31 7.95 -32.02
C ILE A 478 -19.40 8.73 -32.74
N ASP A 479 -19.70 8.30 -33.95
CA ASP A 479 -20.88 8.71 -34.66
C ASP A 479 -22.14 7.89 -34.25
N ARG A 480 -23.25 8.07 -34.91
CA ARG A 480 -24.49 7.37 -34.63
C ARG A 480 -24.42 5.87 -34.94
N GLN A 481 -23.56 5.47 -35.86
CA GLN A 481 -23.33 4.08 -36.25
C GLN A 481 -22.20 3.41 -35.43
N GLY A 482 -21.66 4.13 -34.41
CA GLY A 482 -20.59 3.62 -33.54
C GLY A 482 -19.19 3.62 -34.18
N GLN A 483 -19.04 4.28 -35.35
CA GLN A 483 -17.73 4.41 -35.96
C GLN A 483 -16.92 5.51 -35.24
N PRO A 484 -15.58 5.36 -35.17
CA PRO A 484 -14.73 6.42 -34.60
C PRO A 484 -15.00 7.76 -35.27
N ALA A 485 -15.29 8.78 -34.48
CA ALA A 485 -15.61 10.13 -34.94
C ALA A 485 -14.57 11.15 -34.44
N PRO A 486 -14.40 12.28 -35.10
CA PRO A 486 -13.61 13.38 -34.56
C PRO A 486 -14.20 13.89 -33.24
N TRP A 487 -13.37 14.33 -32.32
CA TRP A 487 -13.81 15.03 -31.11
C TRP A 487 -14.51 16.34 -31.49
N SER A 488 -15.82 16.35 -31.40
CA SER A 488 -16.67 17.49 -31.74
C SER A 488 -17.92 17.54 -30.84
N ALA A 489 -18.62 18.66 -30.85
CA ALA A 489 -19.91 18.79 -30.14
C ALA A 489 -21.00 17.87 -30.74
N ASP A 490 -20.84 17.45 -31.98
CA ASP A 490 -21.80 16.60 -32.68
C ASP A 490 -21.59 15.12 -32.51
N SER A 491 -20.37 14.69 -32.12
CA SER A 491 -20.06 13.28 -31.81
C SER A 491 -20.69 12.85 -30.48
N TYR A 492 -20.89 11.55 -30.29
CA TYR A 492 -21.29 10.96 -29.01
C TYR A 492 -20.03 10.49 -28.28
N VAL A 493 -19.81 11.01 -27.07
CA VAL A 493 -18.65 10.66 -26.24
C VAL A 493 -19.09 9.66 -25.17
N LEU A 494 -18.77 8.40 -25.37
CA LEU A 494 -19.21 7.30 -24.50
C LEU A 494 -18.04 6.59 -23.82
N PRO A 495 -18.24 6.04 -22.61
CA PRO A 495 -17.23 5.22 -21.92
C PRO A 495 -17.20 3.81 -22.55
N LEU A 496 -16.36 3.61 -23.56
CA LEU A 496 -16.28 2.36 -24.30
C LEU A 496 -15.25 1.36 -23.76
N HIS A 497 -14.36 1.82 -22.91
CA HIS A 497 -13.37 0.97 -22.23
C HIS A 497 -13.36 1.28 -20.74
N LEU A 498 -13.48 0.22 -19.94
CA LEU A 498 -13.44 0.30 -18.48
C LEU A 498 -12.44 -0.72 -17.95
N VAL A 499 -11.61 -0.28 -17.01
CA VAL A 499 -10.76 -1.16 -16.20
C VAL A 499 -11.09 -0.90 -14.73
N ALA A 500 -11.42 -1.94 -14.00
CA ALA A 500 -11.74 -1.85 -12.58
C ALA A 500 -10.95 -2.86 -11.76
N GLN A 501 -10.68 -2.49 -10.53
CA GLN A 501 -10.11 -3.35 -9.51
C GLN A 501 -10.99 -3.30 -8.27
N GLU A 502 -11.50 -4.43 -7.85
CA GLU A 502 -12.30 -4.58 -6.64
C GLU A 502 -11.58 -5.52 -5.67
N ILE A 503 -11.50 -5.14 -4.41
CA ILE A 503 -10.98 -6.00 -3.34
C ILE A 503 -12.15 -6.36 -2.45
N MET A 504 -12.38 -7.66 -2.31
CA MET A 504 -13.43 -8.23 -1.46
C MET A 504 -12.79 -8.95 -0.27
N SER A 505 -13.44 -8.95 0.86
CA SER A 505 -13.12 -9.83 1.98
C SER A 505 -13.99 -11.09 1.87
N VAL A 506 -13.39 -12.21 1.54
CA VAL A 506 -14.08 -13.51 1.43
C VAL A 506 -13.49 -14.46 2.44
N LEU A 507 -14.27 -14.87 3.43
CA LEU A 507 -13.81 -15.71 4.55
C LEU A 507 -12.53 -15.16 5.20
N ASP A 508 -12.53 -13.85 5.43
CA ASP A 508 -11.43 -13.06 6.00
C ASP A 508 -10.15 -12.92 5.15
N ALA A 509 -10.10 -13.54 4.01
CA ALA A 509 -9.00 -13.37 3.06
C ALA A 509 -9.31 -12.27 2.03
N PRO A 510 -8.35 -11.41 1.65
CA PRO A 510 -8.51 -10.49 0.55
C PRO A 510 -8.63 -11.26 -0.76
N PHE A 511 -9.61 -10.88 -1.55
CA PHE A 511 -9.95 -11.49 -2.83
C PHE A 511 -9.96 -10.37 -3.88
N LEU A 512 -9.00 -10.41 -4.80
CA LEU A 512 -8.91 -9.42 -5.87
C LEU A 512 -9.80 -9.83 -7.03
N VAL A 513 -10.65 -8.93 -7.48
CA VAL A 513 -11.40 -9.04 -8.72
C VAL A 513 -10.96 -7.92 -9.65
N GLU A 514 -10.36 -8.27 -10.77
CA GLU A 514 -10.10 -7.34 -11.86
C GLU A 514 -11.18 -7.48 -12.91
N ARG A 515 -11.67 -6.36 -13.41
CA ARG A 515 -12.68 -6.28 -14.46
C ARG A 515 -12.20 -5.40 -15.59
N GLU A 516 -12.27 -5.90 -16.79
CA GLU A 516 -12.07 -5.13 -18.02
C GLU A 516 -13.32 -5.26 -18.89
N THR A 517 -13.92 -4.15 -19.24
CA THR A 517 -15.12 -4.12 -20.08
C THR A 517 -14.84 -3.35 -21.36
N LEU A 518 -15.13 -3.96 -22.47
CA LEU A 518 -15.06 -3.38 -23.81
C LEU A 518 -16.48 -3.30 -24.39
N VAL A 519 -16.87 -2.12 -24.81
CA VAL A 519 -18.15 -1.85 -25.46
C VAL A 519 -17.87 -1.62 -26.95
N THR A 520 -18.42 -2.48 -27.79
CA THR A 520 -18.18 -2.46 -29.24
C THR A 520 -19.50 -2.50 -29.99
N HIS A 521 -19.48 -2.29 -31.33
CA HIS A 521 -20.66 -2.32 -32.17
C HIS A 521 -21.80 -1.46 -31.65
N VAL A 522 -21.45 -0.25 -31.19
CA VAL A 522 -22.44 0.69 -30.66
C VAL A 522 -23.29 1.25 -31.80
N GLU A 523 -24.60 1.32 -31.60
CA GLU A 523 -25.52 2.04 -32.49
C GLU A 523 -26.41 2.94 -31.63
N VAL A 524 -26.33 4.25 -31.87
CA VAL A 524 -27.01 5.26 -31.06
C VAL A 524 -28.37 5.57 -31.66
N ASN A 525 -29.41 5.57 -30.83
CA ASN A 525 -30.81 5.82 -31.17
C ASN A 525 -31.28 5.00 -32.40
N PRO A 526 -31.07 3.67 -32.42
CA PRO A 526 -31.56 2.85 -33.55
C PRO A 526 -33.10 2.86 -33.58
N PRO A 527 -33.72 2.97 -34.78
CA PRO A 527 -35.17 3.08 -34.87
C PRO A 527 -35.93 1.83 -34.41
N ASP A 528 -35.24 0.69 -34.36
CA ASP A 528 -35.78 -0.61 -33.98
C ASP A 528 -35.29 -1.07 -32.59
N PHE A 529 -34.82 -0.16 -31.73
CA PHE A 529 -34.28 -0.47 -30.38
C PHE A 529 -35.21 -1.42 -29.61
N ALA A 530 -36.45 -1.04 -29.39
CA ALA A 530 -37.43 -1.83 -28.63
C ALA A 530 -37.70 -3.22 -29.23
N ALA A 531 -37.66 -3.35 -30.56
CA ALA A 531 -37.82 -4.63 -31.23
C ALA A 531 -36.61 -5.54 -31.04
N ARG A 532 -35.39 -5.01 -31.11
CA ARG A 532 -34.13 -5.76 -30.86
C ARG A 532 -34.08 -6.22 -29.40
N GLU A 533 -34.35 -5.33 -28.47
CA GLU A 533 -34.35 -5.65 -27.04
C GLU A 533 -35.38 -6.75 -26.74
N LYS A 534 -36.60 -6.60 -27.22
CA LYS A 534 -37.66 -7.60 -27.06
C LYS A 534 -37.25 -8.95 -27.65
N SER A 535 -36.63 -8.97 -28.83
CA SER A 535 -36.21 -10.21 -29.48
C SER A 535 -35.24 -11.00 -28.61
N VAL A 536 -34.33 -10.30 -27.89
CA VAL A 536 -33.39 -10.91 -26.96
C VAL A 536 -34.08 -11.33 -25.67
N GLN A 537 -34.99 -10.51 -25.15
CA GLN A 537 -35.78 -10.85 -23.95
C GLN A 537 -36.64 -12.08 -24.16
N ASP A 538 -37.09 -12.36 -25.38
CA ASP A 538 -37.90 -13.55 -25.74
C ASP A 538 -37.07 -14.85 -25.83
N THR A 539 -35.75 -14.79 -25.92
CA THR A 539 -34.82 -15.95 -25.87
C THR A 539 -34.69 -16.54 -24.46
N ASP A 540 -33.99 -17.68 -24.33
CA ASP A 540 -33.67 -18.28 -23.03
C ASP A 540 -32.29 -17.84 -22.48
N VAL A 541 -31.65 -16.84 -23.11
CA VAL A 541 -30.35 -16.32 -22.69
C VAL A 541 -30.45 -15.70 -21.31
N THR A 542 -29.39 -15.84 -20.52
CA THR A 542 -29.30 -15.15 -19.22
C THR A 542 -29.24 -13.64 -19.43
N MET A 543 -30.10 -12.91 -18.79
CA MET A 543 -30.10 -11.45 -18.84
C MET A 543 -29.99 -10.86 -17.44
N VAL A 544 -29.31 -9.73 -17.37
CA VAL A 544 -29.21 -8.91 -16.15
C VAL A 544 -29.63 -7.47 -16.44
N ARG A 545 -30.20 -6.82 -15.45
CA ARG A 545 -30.58 -5.39 -15.46
C ARG A 545 -29.81 -4.65 -14.39
N ASP A 546 -29.33 -3.46 -14.71
CA ASP A 546 -28.84 -2.53 -13.69
C ASP A 546 -29.99 -1.94 -12.89
N THR A 547 -29.84 -1.95 -11.58
CA THR A 547 -30.80 -1.39 -10.65
C THR A 547 -30.06 -0.56 -9.59
N ASP A 548 -30.78 0.23 -8.82
CA ASP A 548 -30.23 0.99 -7.69
C ASP A 548 -29.44 0.11 -6.68
N GLN A 549 -29.69 -1.20 -6.71
CA GLN A 549 -29.03 -2.19 -5.87
C GLN A 549 -27.92 -2.98 -6.62
N GLY A 550 -27.50 -2.55 -7.81
CA GLY A 550 -26.57 -3.22 -8.71
C GLY A 550 -27.27 -4.17 -9.68
N LEU A 551 -26.50 -4.96 -10.42
CA LEU A 551 -27.01 -5.91 -11.40
C LEU A 551 -27.95 -6.94 -10.77
N ARG A 552 -29.09 -7.22 -11.41
CA ARG A 552 -30.07 -8.24 -11.01
C ARG A 552 -30.47 -9.08 -12.21
N TYR A 553 -30.69 -10.36 -11.98
CA TYR A 553 -31.18 -11.27 -13.03
C TYR A 553 -32.58 -10.89 -13.48
N LEU A 554 -32.79 -10.89 -14.82
CA LEU A 554 -34.10 -10.81 -15.45
C LEU A 554 -34.60 -12.23 -15.73
N VAL A 555 -35.59 -12.68 -14.99
CA VAL A 555 -36.18 -14.04 -15.11
C VAL A 555 -37.53 -14.00 -15.79
N LYS A 556 -37.81 -14.99 -16.66
CA LYS A 556 -39.14 -15.17 -17.28
C LYS A 556 -40.14 -15.61 -16.22
N LYS A 557 -41.28 -14.96 -16.15
CA LYS A 557 -42.42 -15.37 -15.32
C LYS A 557 -43.56 -15.85 -16.23
N GLY A 558 -43.53 -17.14 -16.52
CA GLY A 558 -44.45 -17.73 -17.50
C GLY A 558 -44.19 -17.26 -18.92
N SER A 559 -45.25 -16.95 -19.68
CA SER A 559 -45.18 -16.35 -21.04
C SER A 559 -45.12 -14.84 -21.06
N GLY A 560 -45.03 -14.20 -19.88
CA GLY A 560 -44.99 -12.74 -19.76
C GLY A 560 -43.60 -12.14 -19.93
N PRO A 561 -43.47 -10.80 -19.84
CA PRO A 561 -42.17 -10.13 -19.87
C PRO A 561 -41.28 -10.60 -18.73
N ARG A 562 -39.98 -10.46 -18.92
CA ARG A 562 -38.99 -10.75 -17.88
C ARG A 562 -39.18 -9.78 -16.72
N VAL A 563 -38.97 -10.27 -15.51
CA VAL A 563 -39.06 -9.49 -14.27
C VAL A 563 -37.73 -9.56 -13.51
N VAL A 564 -37.40 -8.49 -12.82
CA VAL A 564 -36.20 -8.44 -11.99
C VAL A 564 -36.36 -9.46 -10.85
N LYS A 565 -35.42 -10.40 -10.73
CA LYS A 565 -35.32 -11.34 -9.61
C LYS A 565 -34.84 -10.56 -8.39
N GLN A 566 -35.65 -10.52 -7.37
CA GLN A 566 -35.31 -9.87 -6.10
C GLN A 566 -34.29 -10.72 -5.33
N GLY A 567 -33.14 -10.13 -5.03
CA GLY A 567 -32.08 -10.75 -4.22
C GLY A 567 -31.30 -11.86 -4.94
N PHE A 568 -30.08 -12.04 -4.50
CA PHE A 568 -29.28 -13.22 -4.83
C PHE A 568 -29.50 -14.25 -3.74
N ALA A 569 -29.40 -15.54 -4.06
CA ALA A 569 -29.37 -16.57 -3.03
C ALA A 569 -28.02 -16.46 -2.31
N PRO A 570 -27.96 -15.97 -1.06
CA PRO A 570 -26.68 -15.77 -0.38
C PRO A 570 -26.05 -17.10 0.05
N SER A 571 -26.84 -18.17 0.07
CA SER A 571 -26.45 -19.49 0.57
C SER A 571 -26.62 -20.55 -0.50
N LYS A 572 -25.65 -21.46 -0.58
CA LYS A 572 -25.69 -22.62 -1.49
C LYS A 572 -25.24 -23.87 -0.76
N LEU A 573 -25.91 -24.99 -1.05
CA LEU A 573 -25.52 -26.31 -0.63
C LEU A 573 -25.31 -27.14 -1.90
N PHE A 574 -24.14 -27.71 -2.05
CA PHE A 574 -23.84 -28.58 -3.19
C PHE A 574 -23.00 -29.78 -2.74
N ALA A 575 -23.17 -30.87 -3.46
CA ALA A 575 -22.30 -32.03 -3.35
C ALA A 575 -21.19 -31.94 -4.41
N LEU A 576 -20.04 -32.45 -4.09
CA LEU A 576 -18.95 -32.63 -5.04
C LEU A 576 -18.51 -34.09 -5.05
N ALA A 577 -18.11 -34.55 -6.21
CA ALA A 577 -17.43 -35.83 -6.40
C ALA A 577 -16.25 -35.63 -7.35
N GLY A 578 -15.14 -36.28 -7.06
CA GLY A 578 -13.95 -36.17 -7.85
C GLY A 578 -12.92 -37.25 -7.57
N LEU A 579 -11.80 -37.13 -8.23
CA LEU A 579 -10.64 -37.98 -8.04
C LEU A 579 -9.39 -37.10 -8.06
N PHE A 580 -8.54 -37.30 -7.09
CA PHE A 580 -7.24 -36.63 -7.02
C PHE A 580 -6.14 -37.67 -7.17
N VAL A 581 -5.22 -37.43 -8.09
CA VAL A 581 -4.05 -38.28 -8.36
C VAL A 581 -2.81 -37.45 -8.21
N ASP A 582 -1.88 -37.92 -7.38
CA ASP A 582 -0.60 -37.30 -7.09
C ASP A 582 0.43 -38.39 -6.84
N ASP A 583 1.67 -38.17 -7.28
CA ASP A 583 2.76 -39.15 -7.14
C ASP A 583 3.15 -39.44 -5.70
N SER A 584 2.84 -38.52 -4.78
CA SER A 584 3.06 -38.74 -3.32
C SER A 584 2.02 -39.65 -2.69
N LEU A 585 0.93 -39.96 -3.41
CA LEU A 585 -0.13 -40.82 -2.93
C LEU A 585 0.05 -42.26 -3.40
N SER A 586 -0.02 -43.21 -2.48
CA SER A 586 0.06 -44.63 -2.80
C SER A 586 -1.09 -45.11 -3.69
N TYR A 587 -2.19 -44.36 -3.78
CA TYR A 587 -3.37 -44.67 -4.62
C TYR A 587 -4.16 -43.36 -4.86
N PRO A 588 -4.92 -43.28 -5.95
CA PRO A 588 -5.80 -42.15 -6.24
C PRO A 588 -6.77 -41.88 -5.10
N LEU A 589 -6.85 -40.64 -4.64
CA LEU A 589 -7.72 -40.22 -3.54
C LEU A 589 -9.12 -39.89 -4.10
N PRO A 590 -10.16 -40.67 -3.80
CA PRO A 590 -11.50 -40.26 -4.15
C PRO A 590 -11.95 -39.09 -3.28
N LEU A 591 -12.45 -38.05 -3.93
CA LEU A 591 -13.01 -36.88 -3.29
C LEU A 591 -14.54 -36.99 -3.39
N GLY A 592 -15.22 -36.93 -2.23
CA GLY A 592 -16.68 -36.90 -2.17
C GLY A 592 -17.12 -36.22 -0.92
N GLY A 593 -17.97 -35.21 -1.05
CA GLY A 593 -18.38 -34.44 0.11
C GLY A 593 -19.55 -33.50 -0.16
N VAL A 594 -19.92 -32.80 0.88
CA VAL A 594 -20.96 -31.77 0.87
C VAL A 594 -20.33 -30.46 1.29
N ASN A 595 -20.65 -29.41 0.59
CA ASN A 595 -20.20 -28.04 0.90
C ASN A 595 -21.42 -27.15 1.08
N TYR A 596 -21.49 -26.49 2.22
CA TYR A 596 -22.42 -25.40 2.50
C TYR A 596 -21.64 -24.11 2.54
N PHE A 597 -22.08 -23.15 1.75
CA PHE A 597 -21.46 -21.83 1.67
C PHE A 597 -22.54 -20.74 1.78
N THR A 598 -22.25 -19.67 2.50
CA THR A 598 -23.11 -18.48 2.55
C THR A 598 -22.29 -17.21 2.73
N PHE A 599 -22.67 -16.15 2.00
CA PHE A 599 -22.12 -14.80 2.17
C PHE A 599 -22.91 -13.96 3.19
N ASP A 600 -24.12 -14.40 3.53
CA ASP A 600 -25.00 -13.65 4.45
C ASP A 600 -25.81 -14.62 5.32
N PHE A 601 -25.14 -15.21 6.29
CA PHE A 601 -25.77 -16.17 7.18
C PHE A 601 -26.86 -15.51 8.03
N LYS A 602 -28.09 -15.93 7.84
CA LYS A 602 -29.28 -15.38 8.53
C LYS A 602 -29.41 -13.87 8.41
N SER A 603 -29.03 -13.27 7.28
CA SER A 603 -29.10 -11.82 7.04
C SER A 603 -28.29 -11.00 8.04
N SER A 604 -27.16 -11.53 8.50
CA SER A 604 -26.27 -10.88 9.46
C SER A 604 -24.99 -10.34 8.84
N GLY A 605 -24.77 -10.51 7.53
CA GLY A 605 -23.53 -10.17 6.82
C GLY A 605 -22.36 -11.12 7.13
N LYS A 606 -22.60 -12.19 7.92
CA LYS A 606 -21.55 -13.17 8.25
C LYS A 606 -21.41 -14.18 7.13
N GLN A 607 -20.17 -14.53 6.83
CA GLN A 607 -19.82 -15.53 5.83
C GLN A 607 -19.48 -16.84 6.51
N ILE A 608 -19.96 -17.95 5.96
CA ILE A 608 -19.67 -19.29 6.48
C ILE A 608 -19.41 -20.21 5.31
N ASN A 609 -18.37 -21.03 5.41
CA ASN A 609 -18.11 -22.14 4.53
C ASN A 609 -17.87 -23.40 5.35
N VAL A 610 -18.54 -24.49 5.03
CA VAL A 610 -18.33 -25.80 5.67
C VAL A 610 -18.27 -26.85 4.59
N PHE A 611 -17.12 -27.47 4.44
CA PHE A 611 -16.91 -28.62 3.60
C PHE A 611 -16.68 -29.86 4.45
N PHE A 612 -17.49 -30.88 4.23
CA PHE A 612 -17.37 -32.16 4.89
C PHE A 612 -17.30 -33.31 3.88
N ALA A 613 -16.24 -34.08 3.97
CA ALA A 613 -15.99 -35.25 3.10
C ALA A 613 -15.63 -36.47 3.95
N GLY A 614 -16.49 -36.84 4.88
CA GLY A 614 -16.32 -38.01 5.73
C GLY A 614 -15.15 -37.90 6.71
N ALA A 615 -13.92 -38.16 6.21
CA ALA A 615 -12.71 -38.06 7.01
C ALA A 615 -12.10 -36.66 7.07
N LEU A 616 -12.59 -35.71 6.29
CA LEU A 616 -12.09 -34.35 6.17
C LEU A 616 -13.19 -33.35 6.54
N LEU A 617 -12.87 -32.41 7.40
CA LEU A 617 -13.70 -31.24 7.73
C LEU A 617 -12.87 -29.95 7.50
N VAL A 618 -13.39 -29.06 6.67
CA VAL A 618 -12.87 -27.70 6.51
C VAL A 618 -14.04 -26.76 6.79
N ALA A 619 -13.86 -25.87 7.75
CA ALA A 619 -14.88 -24.88 8.08
C ALA A 619 -14.24 -23.51 8.27
N SER A 620 -14.88 -22.49 7.73
CA SER A 620 -14.46 -21.10 7.88
C SER A 620 -15.68 -20.25 8.19
N ALA A 621 -15.50 -19.27 9.06
CA ALA A 621 -16.50 -18.27 9.38
C ALA A 621 -15.83 -16.90 9.42
N ALA A 622 -16.46 -15.88 8.84
CA ALA A 622 -15.94 -14.53 8.87
C ALA A 622 -17.06 -13.50 9.04
N GLU A 623 -16.73 -12.40 9.67
CA GLU A 623 -17.53 -11.20 9.76
C GLU A 623 -16.73 -10.03 9.17
N PRO A 624 -16.97 -9.63 7.90
CA PRO A 624 -16.19 -8.61 7.20
C PRO A 624 -16.21 -7.24 7.87
N ARG A 625 -17.17 -6.99 8.77
CA ARG A 625 -17.30 -5.75 9.52
C ARG A 625 -17.76 -6.04 10.94
N LEU A 626 -16.83 -6.40 11.78
CA LEU A 626 -17.09 -6.80 13.18
C LEU A 626 -17.88 -5.71 13.92
N GLY A 627 -19.13 -6.03 14.25
CA GLY A 627 -20.04 -5.08 14.90
C GLY A 627 -20.27 -3.77 14.12
N GLY A 628 -20.16 -3.76 12.79
CA GLY A 628 -20.28 -2.58 11.95
C GLY A 628 -19.05 -1.67 11.91
N SER A 629 -17.95 -2.08 12.57
CA SER A 629 -16.66 -1.37 12.56
C SER A 629 -15.90 -1.58 11.24
N ARG A 630 -14.70 -1.03 11.15
CA ARG A 630 -13.77 -1.31 10.04
C ARG A 630 -12.91 -2.57 10.27
N PHE A 631 -13.00 -3.20 11.44
CA PHE A 631 -12.35 -4.47 11.69
C PHE A 631 -13.15 -5.60 11.04
N ASP A 632 -12.45 -6.57 10.48
CA ASP A 632 -12.98 -7.87 10.12
C ASP A 632 -12.47 -8.93 11.12
N ALA A 633 -13.20 -10.00 11.27
CA ALA A 633 -12.81 -11.13 12.10
C ALA A 633 -13.13 -12.44 11.39
N GLY A 634 -12.26 -13.43 11.54
CA GLY A 634 -12.41 -14.74 10.95
C GLY A 634 -12.03 -15.87 11.92
N ALA A 635 -12.52 -17.06 11.60
CA ALA A 635 -12.12 -18.30 12.25
C ALA A 635 -12.08 -19.42 11.20
N ASP A 636 -11.00 -20.20 11.19
CA ASP A 636 -10.81 -21.35 10.32
C ASP A 636 -10.57 -22.61 11.13
N LEU A 637 -11.18 -23.71 10.71
CA LEU A 637 -10.99 -25.04 11.25
C LEU A 637 -10.64 -26.01 10.11
N PHE A 638 -9.58 -26.75 10.26
CA PHE A 638 -9.25 -27.89 9.43
C PHE A 638 -9.03 -29.09 10.32
N ALA A 639 -9.65 -30.21 10.00
CA ALA A 639 -9.43 -31.47 10.70
C ALA A 639 -9.51 -32.65 9.72
N ILE A 640 -8.57 -33.56 9.84
CA ILE A 640 -8.56 -34.77 9.04
C ILE A 640 -8.36 -36.01 9.94
N ALA A 641 -9.16 -37.05 9.69
CA ALA A 641 -9.09 -38.30 10.44
C ALA A 641 -8.02 -39.27 9.92
N VAL A 642 -7.66 -39.13 8.62
CA VAL A 642 -6.65 -39.96 7.97
C VAL A 642 -5.29 -39.30 8.11
N PRO A 643 -4.24 -40.00 8.58
CA PRO A 643 -2.91 -39.45 8.65
C PRO A 643 -2.28 -39.29 7.26
N PHE A 644 -1.48 -38.25 7.09
CA PHE A 644 -0.57 -38.08 5.95
C PHE A 644 0.77 -38.74 6.22
N THR A 645 1.45 -39.19 5.17
CA THR A 645 2.85 -39.61 5.27
C THR A 645 3.76 -38.38 5.25
N ASP A 646 4.66 -38.32 6.20
CA ASP A 646 5.76 -37.36 6.25
C ASP A 646 7.04 -38.07 5.82
N ASP A 647 7.37 -37.92 4.55
CA ASP A 647 8.57 -38.48 3.94
C ASP A 647 9.76 -37.51 4.16
N LEU A 648 10.93 -38.08 4.43
CA LEU A 648 12.17 -37.31 4.53
C LEU A 648 13.04 -37.60 3.31
N TYR A 649 13.53 -36.57 2.66
CA TYR A 649 14.50 -36.66 1.56
C TYR A 649 15.80 -35.99 1.98
N GLN A 650 16.92 -36.65 1.71
CA GLN A 650 18.27 -36.10 1.85
C GLN A 650 18.98 -36.17 0.50
N GLN A 651 19.39 -35.04 -0.06
CA GLN A 651 20.01 -34.94 -1.40
C GLN A 651 19.22 -35.66 -2.49
N GLY A 652 17.90 -35.51 -2.48
CA GLY A 652 16.98 -36.12 -3.44
C GLY A 652 16.69 -37.62 -3.25
N LYS A 653 17.24 -38.23 -2.20
CA LYS A 653 17.00 -39.65 -1.85
C LYS A 653 16.07 -39.73 -0.67
N GLU A 654 15.05 -40.53 -0.79
CA GLU A 654 14.12 -40.82 0.29
C GLU A 654 14.80 -41.62 1.42
N VAL A 655 14.62 -41.19 2.65
CA VAL A 655 15.12 -41.84 3.87
C VAL A 655 13.97 -42.64 4.49
N VAL A 656 13.72 -43.79 3.91
CA VAL A 656 12.53 -44.64 4.15
C VAL A 656 12.36 -45.06 5.62
N ASP A 657 13.48 -45.26 6.34
CA ASP A 657 13.46 -45.67 7.75
C ASP A 657 13.08 -44.56 8.73
N GLN A 658 12.93 -43.32 8.22
CA GLN A 658 12.50 -42.17 9.00
C GLN A 658 11.13 -41.63 8.56
N GLU A 659 10.38 -42.36 7.75
CA GLU A 659 9.00 -42.02 7.42
C GLU A 659 8.13 -42.02 8.66
N LEU A 660 7.21 -41.06 8.72
CA LEU A 660 6.23 -40.94 9.81
C LEU A 660 4.83 -40.74 9.26
N LYS A 661 3.85 -40.97 10.09
CA LYS A 661 2.47 -40.56 9.84
C LYS A 661 2.12 -39.39 10.74
N ILE A 662 1.60 -38.31 10.15
CA ILE A 662 1.17 -37.10 10.86
C ILE A 662 -0.33 -36.88 10.61
N ARG A 663 -1.08 -36.64 11.68
CA ARG A 663 -2.48 -36.24 11.61
C ARG A 663 -2.63 -34.85 12.20
N PRO A 664 -2.77 -33.83 11.37
CA PRO A 664 -2.94 -32.46 11.81
C PRO A 664 -4.39 -32.09 12.01
N ALA A 665 -4.64 -31.18 12.96
CA ALA A 665 -5.90 -30.44 13.07
C ALA A 665 -5.54 -28.98 13.41
N THR A 666 -6.09 -28.02 12.68
CA THR A 666 -5.81 -26.60 12.87
C THR A 666 -7.06 -25.81 13.23
N PHE A 667 -6.89 -24.83 14.09
CA PHE A 667 -7.90 -23.82 14.37
C PHE A 667 -7.22 -22.45 14.42
N ASN A 668 -7.69 -21.49 13.63
CA ASN A 668 -7.14 -20.15 13.58
C ASN A 668 -8.22 -19.12 13.86
N LEU A 669 -7.88 -18.10 14.63
CA LEU A 669 -8.66 -16.89 14.84
C LEU A 669 -7.91 -15.72 14.20
N LYS A 670 -8.61 -14.89 13.46
CA LYS A 670 -8.06 -13.79 12.68
C LYS A 670 -8.78 -12.50 13.01
N LEU A 671 -8.02 -11.41 13.04
CA LEU A 671 -8.54 -10.06 13.17
C LEU A 671 -7.82 -9.17 12.16
N GLY A 672 -8.56 -8.53 11.27
CA GLY A 672 -8.01 -7.69 10.23
C GLY A 672 -8.48 -6.23 10.35
N HIS A 673 -7.69 -5.33 9.78
CA HIS A 673 -8.02 -3.91 9.66
C HIS A 673 -7.50 -3.34 8.34
N PRO A 674 -8.35 -2.71 7.50
CA PRO A 674 -7.91 -2.08 6.28
C PRO A 674 -7.09 -0.81 6.58
N LEU A 675 -5.92 -0.69 5.98
CA LEU A 675 -5.06 0.48 5.99
C LEU A 675 -5.28 1.27 4.69
N GLY A 676 -6.32 2.11 4.67
CA GLY A 676 -6.77 2.78 3.45
C GLY A 676 -7.59 1.85 2.55
N GLU A 677 -7.47 2.02 1.23
CA GLU A 677 -8.29 1.28 0.25
C GLU A 677 -7.56 0.06 -0.33
N PHE A 678 -6.24 -0.02 -0.22
CA PHE A 678 -5.44 -1.02 -0.94
C PHE A 678 -4.57 -1.89 -0.04
N ALA A 679 -4.49 -1.61 1.25
CA ALA A 679 -3.69 -2.38 2.19
C ALA A 679 -4.54 -2.91 3.34
N LYS A 680 -4.16 -4.06 3.89
CA LYS A 680 -4.78 -4.69 5.06
C LYS A 680 -3.69 -5.18 6.02
N LEU A 681 -3.88 -4.89 7.29
CA LEU A 681 -3.12 -5.46 8.40
C LEU A 681 -3.95 -6.54 9.07
N GLY A 682 -3.36 -7.71 9.34
CA GLY A 682 -3.96 -8.83 10.05
C GLY A 682 -3.16 -9.22 11.29
N ILE A 683 -3.86 -9.79 12.26
CA ILE A 683 -3.26 -10.50 13.40
C ILE A 683 -3.99 -11.83 13.52
N ASP A 684 -3.23 -12.91 13.57
CA ASP A 684 -3.75 -14.26 13.65
C ASP A 684 -3.28 -14.96 14.93
N TYR A 685 -4.18 -15.71 15.52
CA TYR A 685 -3.85 -16.67 16.58
C TYR A 685 -4.20 -18.07 16.11
N GLY A 686 -3.21 -18.93 16.00
CA GLY A 686 -3.32 -20.28 15.48
C GLY A 686 -3.07 -21.36 16.52
N LEU A 687 -3.82 -22.46 16.40
CA LEU A 687 -3.62 -23.71 17.11
C LEU A 687 -3.45 -24.82 16.08
N LEU A 688 -2.36 -25.59 16.17
CA LEU A 688 -2.13 -26.80 15.36
C LEU A 688 -1.91 -27.98 16.32
N ASP A 689 -2.83 -28.93 16.34
CA ASP A 689 -2.64 -30.20 17.00
C ASP A 689 -2.00 -31.19 16.03
N SER A 690 -0.84 -31.73 16.39
CA SER A 690 -0.09 -32.69 15.59
C SER A 690 0.06 -34.00 16.33
N VAL A 691 -0.50 -35.07 15.76
CA VAL A 691 -0.40 -36.44 16.29
C VAL A 691 0.49 -37.27 15.39
N TYR A 692 1.61 -37.73 15.96
CA TYR A 692 2.61 -38.49 15.23
C TYR A 692 2.44 -40.00 15.48
N SER A 693 2.66 -40.80 14.46
CA SER A 693 2.64 -42.26 14.55
C SER A 693 3.63 -42.87 13.57
N ARG A 694 3.98 -44.12 13.82
CA ARG A 694 4.90 -44.89 12.95
C ARG A 694 4.23 -45.23 11.63
N ASN A 695 4.98 -45.15 10.55
CA ASN A 695 4.66 -45.83 9.30
C ASN A 695 5.19 -47.30 9.33
N SER A 696 4.85 -48.06 8.32
CA SER A 696 5.35 -49.46 8.18
C SER A 696 6.88 -49.51 8.05
N ASN A 697 7.49 -48.52 7.48
CA ASN A 697 8.91 -48.42 7.19
C ASN A 697 9.74 -47.75 8.32
N THR A 698 9.09 -47.07 9.26
CA THR A 698 9.78 -46.38 10.36
C THR A 698 10.69 -47.36 11.15
N ALA A 699 11.97 -47.03 11.29
CA ALA A 699 12.92 -47.83 12.08
C ALA A 699 12.41 -48.12 13.51
N LYS A 700 12.70 -49.31 14.05
CA LYS A 700 12.17 -49.72 15.36
C LYS A 700 12.70 -48.87 16.51
N ASP A 701 13.93 -48.39 16.39
CA ASP A 701 14.64 -47.53 17.34
C ASP A 701 14.38 -46.03 17.13
N PHE A 702 13.67 -45.64 16.08
CA PHE A 702 13.30 -44.25 15.86
C PHE A 702 12.36 -43.75 16.97
N ILE A 703 12.73 -42.71 17.66
CA ILE A 703 11.97 -42.07 18.72
C ILE A 703 10.96 -41.14 18.05
N LEU A 704 9.65 -41.37 18.25
CA LEU A 704 8.61 -40.50 17.68
C LEU A 704 8.65 -39.12 18.32
N PRO A 705 8.39 -38.05 17.55
CA PRO A 705 8.12 -36.71 18.11
C PRO A 705 6.96 -36.79 19.10
N SER A 706 7.01 -35.96 20.13
CA SER A 706 5.89 -35.84 21.05
C SER A 706 4.68 -35.24 20.35
N ASN A 707 3.50 -35.81 20.56
CA ASN A 707 2.28 -35.16 20.18
C ASN A 707 2.23 -33.78 20.84
N ASN A 708 1.95 -32.74 20.08
CA ASN A 708 2.00 -31.37 20.63
C ASN A 708 0.92 -30.50 20.05
N LEU A 709 0.50 -29.55 20.89
CA LEU A 709 -0.30 -28.41 20.47
C LEU A 709 0.66 -27.24 20.21
N LEU A 710 0.79 -26.85 18.95
CA LEU A 710 1.50 -25.66 18.54
C LEU A 710 0.56 -24.47 18.65
N GLN A 711 1.00 -23.44 19.35
CA GLN A 711 0.34 -22.14 19.40
C GLN A 711 1.15 -21.17 18.56
N SER A 712 0.48 -20.38 17.72
CA SER A 712 1.12 -19.36 16.89
C SER A 712 0.44 -18.01 17.05
N VAL A 713 1.24 -16.96 17.08
CA VAL A 713 0.78 -15.57 16.94
C VAL A 713 1.46 -15.02 15.70
N ALA A 714 0.64 -14.52 14.77
CA ALA A 714 1.13 -14.02 13.50
C ALA A 714 0.63 -12.62 13.19
N GLY A 715 1.38 -11.91 12.36
CA GLY A 715 1.01 -10.63 11.76
C GLY A 715 1.13 -10.70 10.26
N ASP A 716 0.13 -10.17 9.56
CA ASP A 716 0.01 -10.15 8.12
C ASP A 716 -0.12 -8.72 7.62
N LEU A 717 0.58 -8.40 6.55
CA LEU A 717 0.43 -7.14 5.83
C LEU A 717 0.27 -7.45 4.36
N SER A 718 -0.77 -6.94 3.75
CA SER A 718 -0.99 -7.07 2.31
C SER A 718 -1.26 -5.72 1.66
N TYR A 719 -0.83 -5.58 0.41
CA TYR A 719 -1.10 -4.44 -0.46
C TYR A 719 -1.43 -4.93 -1.86
N THR A 720 -2.56 -4.48 -2.40
CA THR A 720 -3.03 -4.91 -3.73
C THR A 720 -3.49 -3.69 -4.53
N ARG A 721 -2.81 -3.39 -5.64
CA ARG A 721 -3.21 -2.33 -6.56
C ARG A 721 -2.55 -2.48 -7.92
N GLY A 722 -3.30 -2.18 -9.00
CA GLY A 722 -2.77 -2.16 -10.37
C GLY A 722 -2.26 -3.53 -10.85
N GLY A 723 -2.90 -4.60 -10.40
CA GLY A 723 -2.51 -5.98 -10.69
C GLY A 723 -1.25 -6.46 -9.97
N TYR A 724 -0.69 -5.67 -9.03
CA TYR A 724 0.35 -6.11 -8.11
C TYR A 724 -0.28 -6.53 -6.79
N THR A 725 0.17 -7.64 -6.23
CA THR A 725 -0.09 -8.02 -4.84
C THR A 725 1.24 -8.22 -4.13
N LEU A 726 1.41 -7.52 -3.01
CA LEU A 726 2.54 -7.68 -2.10
C LEU A 726 1.98 -8.16 -0.77
N ALA A 727 2.54 -9.23 -0.23
CA ALA A 727 2.13 -9.76 1.07
C ALA A 727 3.35 -10.10 1.92
N GLY A 728 3.25 -9.85 3.21
CA GLY A 728 4.23 -10.24 4.19
C GLY A 728 3.54 -10.90 5.38
N HIS A 729 4.11 -11.98 5.86
CA HIS A 729 3.66 -12.73 7.03
C HIS A 729 4.82 -12.97 7.97
N TYR A 730 4.57 -12.80 9.26
CA TYR A 730 5.51 -13.16 10.33
C TYR A 730 4.76 -13.90 11.42
N SER A 731 5.28 -15.04 11.86
CA SER A 731 4.70 -15.80 12.96
C SER A 731 5.73 -16.21 14.02
N TYR A 732 5.35 -16.11 15.28
CA TYR A 732 6.03 -16.68 16.42
C TYR A 732 5.25 -17.91 16.90
N ASN A 733 5.93 -19.05 17.01
CA ASN A 733 5.33 -20.36 17.18
C ASN A 733 5.87 -21.01 18.45
N MET A 734 5.00 -21.62 19.26
CA MET A 734 5.31 -22.24 20.55
C MET A 734 4.71 -23.63 20.62
N ARG A 735 5.55 -24.66 20.77
CA ARG A 735 5.10 -26.02 20.99
C ARG A 735 4.82 -26.26 22.46
N SER A 736 3.71 -26.90 22.80
CA SER A 736 3.36 -27.28 24.17
C SER A 736 4.34 -28.29 24.77
N SER A 737 4.82 -29.21 23.93
CA SER A 737 5.76 -30.29 24.30
C SER A 737 6.75 -30.50 23.16
N TRP A 738 8.05 -30.61 23.50
CA TRP A 738 9.08 -30.87 22.51
C TRP A 738 10.23 -31.63 23.19
N HIS A 739 10.39 -32.91 22.84
CA HIS A 739 11.38 -33.83 23.39
C HIS A 739 12.20 -34.49 22.30
N LEU A 740 13.29 -35.13 22.66
CA LEU A 740 14.16 -35.85 21.71
C LEU A 740 13.35 -36.77 20.81
N TRP A 741 13.58 -36.66 19.53
CA TRP A 741 12.99 -37.46 18.47
C TRP A 741 14.07 -37.90 17.47
N GLY A 742 13.73 -38.82 16.57
CA GLY A 742 14.64 -39.28 15.53
C GLY A 742 15.34 -40.61 15.91
N LEU A 743 16.34 -40.95 15.15
CA LEU A 743 17.25 -42.09 15.50
C LEU A 743 18.07 -41.75 16.73
N PRO A 744 18.51 -42.75 17.51
CA PRO A 744 19.31 -42.52 18.71
C PRO A 744 20.51 -41.61 18.46
N GLY A 745 20.60 -40.57 19.27
CA GLY A 745 21.67 -39.58 19.13
C GLY A 745 21.47 -38.55 17.98
N ASN A 746 20.24 -38.36 17.54
CA ASN A 746 19.89 -37.41 16.48
C ASN A 746 20.52 -36.02 16.69
N PRO A 747 21.47 -35.60 15.84
CA PRO A 747 22.13 -34.29 15.96
C PRO A 747 21.21 -33.13 15.57
N ASP A 748 20.12 -33.39 14.85
CA ASP A 748 19.21 -32.38 14.34
C ASP A 748 18.15 -31.98 15.40
N PHE A 749 18.05 -32.72 16.51
CA PHE A 749 17.18 -32.34 17.60
C PHE A 749 17.82 -31.24 18.46
N SER A 750 17.09 -30.14 18.65
CA SER A 750 17.42 -29.11 19.62
C SER A 750 16.22 -28.76 20.51
N PRO A 751 16.41 -28.68 21.85
CA PRO A 751 15.36 -28.18 22.72
C PRO A 751 14.93 -26.74 22.43
N ALA A 752 15.81 -25.93 21.81
CA ALA A 752 15.53 -24.53 21.43
C ALA A 752 14.44 -24.44 20.36
N ASP A 753 14.30 -25.45 19.51
CA ASP A 753 13.30 -25.51 18.44
C ASP A 753 11.87 -25.75 18.96
N ARG A 754 11.71 -25.80 20.27
CA ARG A 754 10.39 -25.72 20.90
C ARG A 754 9.65 -24.44 20.52
N ASN A 755 10.39 -23.34 20.38
CA ASN A 755 9.88 -22.06 19.93
C ASN A 755 10.63 -21.65 18.67
N PHE A 756 9.90 -21.27 17.62
CA PHE A 756 10.50 -20.90 16.36
C PHE A 756 9.74 -19.75 15.70
N THR A 757 10.41 -19.04 14.81
CA THR A 757 9.78 -18.01 13.99
C THR A 757 9.74 -18.41 12.53
N ARG A 758 8.72 -17.97 11.83
CA ARG A 758 8.62 -18.10 10.37
C ARG A 758 8.17 -16.78 9.78
N TRP A 759 8.70 -16.44 8.64
CA TRP A 759 8.25 -15.28 7.89
C TRP A 759 8.42 -15.48 6.40
N ASN A 760 7.54 -14.87 5.64
CA ASN A 760 7.59 -14.90 4.20
C ASN A 760 7.15 -13.56 3.60
N LEU A 761 7.70 -13.27 2.43
CA LEU A 761 7.33 -12.15 1.58
C LEU A 761 6.95 -12.69 0.22
N THR A 762 5.82 -12.24 -0.30
CA THR A 762 5.31 -12.64 -1.60
C THR A 762 5.05 -11.40 -2.44
N ALA A 763 5.46 -11.42 -3.70
CA ALA A 763 5.14 -10.41 -4.70
C ALA A 763 4.62 -11.09 -5.95
N THR A 764 3.41 -10.73 -6.38
CA THR A 764 2.78 -11.28 -7.59
C THR A 764 2.40 -10.21 -8.58
N LYS A 765 2.46 -10.54 -9.87
CA LYS A 765 1.95 -9.73 -10.98
C LYS A 765 1.42 -10.62 -12.07
N ASN A 766 0.21 -10.30 -12.54
CA ASN A 766 -0.38 -10.92 -13.72
C ASN A 766 -0.54 -9.86 -14.82
N TRP A 767 -0.18 -10.24 -16.05
CA TRP A 767 -0.44 -9.49 -17.28
C TRP A 767 -1.40 -10.27 -18.14
N TYR A 768 -2.47 -9.62 -18.54
CA TYR A 768 -3.49 -10.19 -19.42
C TYR A 768 -3.29 -9.63 -20.82
N LEU A 769 -3.16 -10.54 -21.77
CA LEU A 769 -2.86 -10.26 -23.16
C LEU A 769 -4.09 -10.57 -24.03
N PRO A 770 -4.16 -10.06 -25.27
CA PRO A 770 -5.26 -10.41 -26.17
C PRO A 770 -5.42 -11.92 -26.35
N PHE A 771 -6.60 -12.34 -26.76
CA PHE A 771 -6.94 -13.75 -27.03
C PHE A 771 -6.80 -14.68 -25.82
N PHE A 772 -7.22 -14.20 -24.64
CA PHE A 772 -7.21 -14.93 -23.35
C PHE A 772 -5.83 -15.40 -22.89
N GLN A 773 -4.76 -14.80 -23.42
CA GLN A 773 -3.41 -15.11 -22.97
C GLN A 773 -3.14 -14.44 -21.64
N LYS A 774 -2.37 -15.11 -20.80
CA LYS A 774 -1.97 -14.62 -19.47
C LYS A 774 -0.51 -14.90 -19.21
N LEU A 775 0.24 -13.91 -18.78
CA LEU A 775 1.57 -14.06 -18.21
C LEU A 775 1.49 -13.78 -16.72
N GLY A 776 1.94 -14.70 -15.87
CA GLY A 776 2.00 -14.57 -14.43
C GLY A 776 3.44 -14.63 -13.95
N ALA A 777 3.80 -13.77 -13.00
CA ALA A 777 5.07 -13.82 -12.29
C ALA A 777 4.80 -13.70 -10.79
N GLU A 778 5.46 -14.56 -10.00
CA GLU A 778 5.41 -14.54 -8.54
C GLU A 778 6.81 -14.78 -8.00
N VAL A 779 7.16 -14.07 -6.94
CA VAL A 779 8.40 -14.27 -6.19
C VAL A 779 8.04 -14.40 -4.72
N ASN A 780 8.54 -15.45 -4.10
CA ASN A 780 8.37 -15.74 -2.68
C ASN A 780 9.73 -15.81 -2.00
N TYR A 781 9.86 -15.19 -0.85
CA TYR A 781 11.00 -15.36 0.05
C TYR A 781 10.51 -15.95 1.38
N PHE A 782 11.13 -17.01 1.80
CA PHE A 782 10.80 -17.73 3.02
C PHE A 782 12.03 -17.83 3.91
N SER A 783 11.87 -17.59 5.20
CA SER A 783 12.94 -17.79 6.19
C SER A 783 12.35 -17.96 7.59
N GLY A 784 13.18 -18.34 8.56
CA GLY A 784 12.82 -18.45 9.96
C GLY A 784 13.99 -18.87 10.84
N ASP A 785 13.79 -18.74 12.15
CA ASP A 785 14.77 -19.13 13.15
C ASP A 785 14.28 -20.35 13.93
N HIS A 786 15.22 -21.21 14.36
CA HIS A 786 14.94 -22.42 15.12
C HIS A 786 14.01 -23.41 14.39
N LEU A 787 14.19 -23.53 13.09
CA LEU A 787 13.39 -24.43 12.26
C LEU A 787 14.01 -25.85 12.29
N ASP A 788 13.17 -26.83 12.56
CA ASP A 788 13.49 -28.26 12.48
C ASP A 788 12.69 -28.95 11.37
N ARG A 789 12.84 -30.28 11.22
CA ARG A 789 12.13 -31.07 10.20
C ARG A 789 10.64 -30.73 10.10
N PHE A 790 9.93 -30.45 11.21
CA PHE A 790 8.49 -30.29 11.27
C PHE A 790 8.03 -28.83 11.21
N SER A 791 8.97 -27.90 11.13
CA SER A 791 8.70 -26.47 11.07
C SER A 791 9.30 -25.77 9.85
N LYS A 792 10.21 -26.42 9.09
CA LYS A 792 10.75 -25.92 7.84
C LYS A 792 9.69 -25.74 6.76
N TYR A 793 10.02 -25.00 5.74
CA TYR A 793 9.18 -24.85 4.57
C TYR A 793 9.27 -26.07 3.66
N GLU A 794 8.17 -26.76 3.48
CA GLU A 794 8.07 -27.89 2.58
C GLU A 794 7.70 -27.40 1.18
N PHE A 795 8.43 -27.87 0.18
CA PHE A 795 8.11 -27.62 -1.21
C PHE A 795 7.02 -28.62 -1.60
N GLY A 796 5.82 -28.10 -1.68
CA GLY A 796 4.63 -28.91 -1.73
C GLY A 796 3.84 -28.77 -3.01
N PHE A 797 2.66 -29.33 -2.96
CA PHE A 797 1.68 -29.35 -4.05
C PHE A 797 0.99 -27.99 -4.24
N PHE A 798 0.82 -27.21 -3.16
CA PHE A 798 0.08 -25.95 -3.17
C PHE A 798 0.92 -24.77 -2.74
N GLY A 799 0.55 -23.60 -3.24
CA GLY A 799 1.07 -22.33 -2.79
C GLY A 799 2.43 -21.95 -3.34
N GLY A 800 3.02 -20.91 -2.75
CA GLY A 800 4.27 -20.31 -3.21
C GLY A 800 5.53 -21.15 -2.98
N THR A 801 5.41 -22.31 -2.37
CA THR A 801 6.51 -23.28 -2.19
C THR A 801 6.53 -24.40 -3.21
N ARG A 802 5.61 -24.40 -4.20
CA ARG A 802 5.58 -25.42 -5.24
C ARG A 802 6.72 -25.21 -6.24
N ILE A 803 7.36 -26.29 -6.67
CA ILE A 803 8.24 -26.35 -7.85
C ILE A 803 7.76 -27.52 -8.73
N HIS A 804 7.41 -27.24 -9.99
CA HIS A 804 6.95 -28.27 -10.92
C HIS A 804 8.07 -29.30 -11.19
N GLY A 805 7.70 -30.57 -11.20
CA GLY A 805 8.64 -31.68 -11.35
C GLY A 805 9.24 -32.18 -10.03
N TYR A 806 8.94 -31.52 -8.91
CA TYR A 806 9.32 -32.00 -7.58
C TYR A 806 8.11 -32.62 -6.89
N ARG A 807 8.30 -33.78 -6.28
CA ARG A 807 7.27 -34.41 -5.44
C ARG A 807 7.00 -33.57 -4.20
N SER A 808 5.78 -33.66 -3.70
CA SER A 808 5.43 -33.07 -2.40
C SER A 808 6.39 -33.61 -1.34
N ASN A 809 6.89 -32.74 -0.47
CA ASN A 809 7.85 -33.02 0.59
C ASN A 809 9.27 -33.43 0.14
N ALA A 810 9.55 -33.52 -1.17
CA ALA A 810 10.89 -33.89 -1.68
C ALA A 810 11.98 -32.86 -1.29
N VAL A 811 11.60 -31.64 -1.01
CA VAL A 811 12.50 -30.56 -0.58
C VAL A 811 11.92 -29.90 0.66
N ARG A 812 12.79 -29.69 1.67
CA ARG A 812 12.53 -28.85 2.84
C ARG A 812 13.64 -27.85 2.96
N ALA A 813 13.31 -26.62 3.28
CA ALA A 813 14.28 -25.55 3.41
C ALA A 813 14.00 -24.70 4.65
N SER A 814 15.07 -24.28 5.31
CA SER A 814 15.01 -23.27 6.38
C SER A 814 14.94 -21.85 5.78
N GLU A 815 15.51 -21.67 4.60
CA GLU A 815 15.48 -20.44 3.84
C GLU A 815 15.37 -20.71 2.34
N ALA A 816 14.55 -19.97 1.61
CA ALA A 816 14.43 -20.08 0.18
C ALA A 816 13.90 -18.81 -0.49
N VAL A 817 14.38 -18.55 -1.70
CA VAL A 817 13.75 -17.64 -2.67
C VAL A 817 13.20 -18.48 -3.79
N ILE A 818 11.92 -18.34 -4.12
CA ILE A 818 11.24 -19.09 -5.17
C ILE A 818 10.60 -18.12 -6.14
N GLY A 819 10.90 -18.27 -7.43
CA GLY A 819 10.25 -17.55 -8.53
C GLY A 819 9.39 -18.48 -9.35
N HIS A 820 8.16 -18.06 -9.66
CA HIS A 820 7.23 -18.75 -10.55
C HIS A 820 6.95 -17.88 -11.76
N LEU A 821 7.01 -18.46 -12.95
CA LEU A 821 6.62 -17.84 -14.20
C LEU A 821 5.61 -18.75 -14.90
N SER A 822 4.46 -18.20 -15.27
CA SER A 822 3.42 -18.93 -15.99
C SER A 822 3.01 -18.20 -17.24
N TYR A 823 2.78 -18.93 -18.33
CA TYR A 823 2.18 -18.39 -19.54
C TYR A 823 1.05 -19.31 -19.99
N GLY A 824 -0.16 -18.77 -19.96
CA GLY A 824 -1.39 -19.47 -20.32
C GLY A 824 -1.94 -18.97 -21.64
N PHE A 825 -2.43 -19.89 -22.46
CA PHE A 825 -3.11 -19.60 -23.72
C PHE A 825 -4.20 -20.64 -24.02
N ASP A 826 -5.23 -20.20 -24.73
CA ASP A 826 -6.31 -21.07 -25.14
C ASP A 826 -5.95 -21.75 -26.46
N PHE A 827 -6.00 -23.06 -26.46
CA PHE A 827 -5.76 -23.83 -27.68
C PHE A 827 -7.02 -23.90 -28.54
N SER A 828 -8.18 -23.94 -27.91
CA SER A 828 -9.48 -23.88 -28.55
C SER A 828 -10.54 -23.54 -27.52
N ASP A 829 -11.80 -23.38 -27.94
CA ASP A 829 -12.95 -23.24 -27.02
C ASP A 829 -13.14 -24.40 -26.04
N LEU A 830 -12.30 -25.44 -26.12
CA LEU A 830 -12.45 -26.69 -25.35
C LEU A 830 -11.42 -26.80 -24.22
N PHE A 831 -10.22 -26.28 -24.40
CA PHE A 831 -9.17 -26.43 -23.41
C PHE A 831 -8.14 -25.29 -23.43
N ARG A 832 -7.58 -25.03 -22.28
CA ARG A 832 -6.50 -24.10 -22.01
C ARG A 832 -5.23 -24.85 -21.64
N ILE A 833 -4.10 -24.32 -22.06
CA ILE A 833 -2.77 -24.80 -21.71
C ILE A 833 -2.02 -23.69 -21.00
N ASP A 834 -1.45 -24.00 -19.83
CA ASP A 834 -0.54 -23.14 -19.09
C ASP A 834 0.85 -23.80 -19.10
N THR A 835 1.85 -23.08 -19.58
CA THR A 835 3.26 -23.47 -19.45
C THR A 835 3.81 -22.83 -18.19
N LEU A 836 4.58 -23.58 -17.43
CA LEU A 836 4.99 -23.24 -16.09
C LEU A 836 6.51 -23.39 -15.98
N PHE A 837 7.14 -22.45 -15.31
CA PHE A 837 8.56 -22.50 -15.00
C PHE A 837 8.78 -21.97 -13.59
N ASP A 838 9.44 -22.76 -12.76
CA ASP A 838 9.80 -22.43 -11.40
C ASP A 838 11.30 -22.52 -11.21
N ALA A 839 11.84 -21.62 -10.42
CA ALA A 839 13.22 -21.64 -9.99
C ALA A 839 13.33 -21.22 -8.52
N ALA A 840 14.13 -21.93 -7.77
CA ALA A 840 14.37 -21.60 -6.37
C ALA A 840 15.85 -21.70 -6.03
N VAL A 841 16.27 -20.88 -5.09
CA VAL A 841 17.53 -21.08 -4.35
C VAL A 841 17.14 -21.41 -2.92
N ALA A 842 17.54 -22.60 -2.45
CA ALA A 842 17.13 -23.13 -1.16
C ALA A 842 18.35 -23.48 -0.29
N THR A 843 18.25 -23.18 1.00
CA THR A 843 19.27 -23.48 1.98
C THR A 843 18.66 -24.29 3.13
N ASP A 844 19.30 -25.44 3.43
CA ASP A 844 18.98 -26.26 4.58
C ASP A 844 20.13 -27.17 4.97
N LYS A 845 20.61 -27.03 6.20
CA LYS A 845 21.78 -27.78 6.69
C LYS A 845 21.51 -29.29 6.86
N GLU A 846 20.32 -29.67 7.31
CA GLU A 846 19.96 -31.06 7.62
C GLU A 846 19.79 -31.88 6.34
N THR A 847 19.20 -31.30 5.28
CA THR A 847 19.02 -31.97 4.00
C THR A 847 20.22 -31.80 3.05
N GLY A 848 21.22 -31.03 3.48
CA GLY A 848 22.46 -30.79 2.72
C GLY A 848 22.27 -29.80 1.55
N LEU A 849 21.30 -28.92 1.62
CA LEU A 849 21.08 -27.84 0.64
C LEU A 849 21.92 -26.62 1.09
N HIS A 850 22.82 -26.17 0.22
CA HIS A 850 23.64 -24.97 0.44
C HIS A 850 23.51 -24.07 -0.78
N ASP A 851 22.62 -23.07 -0.70
CA ASP A 851 22.28 -22.19 -1.82
C ASP A 851 22.03 -22.98 -3.12
N THR A 852 21.29 -24.09 -2.94
CA THR A 852 21.09 -25.07 -4.01
C THR A 852 20.05 -24.56 -4.99
N LEU A 853 20.43 -24.47 -6.25
CA LEU A 853 19.50 -24.15 -7.32
C LEU A 853 18.59 -25.34 -7.61
N LEU A 854 17.30 -25.12 -7.48
CA LEU A 854 16.23 -26.04 -7.85
C LEU A 854 15.44 -25.40 -8.98
N ALA A 855 15.16 -26.13 -10.03
CA ALA A 855 14.33 -25.61 -11.11
C ALA A 855 13.47 -26.70 -11.71
N GLY A 856 12.29 -26.33 -12.12
CA GLY A 856 11.35 -27.22 -12.79
C GLY A 856 10.53 -26.51 -13.85
N THR A 857 9.99 -27.26 -14.75
CA THR A 857 9.06 -26.80 -15.78
C THR A 857 7.86 -27.71 -15.83
N GLY A 858 6.74 -27.16 -16.23
CA GLY A 858 5.52 -27.92 -16.30
C GLY A 858 4.57 -27.44 -17.40
N VAL A 859 3.61 -28.29 -17.67
CA VAL A 859 2.47 -27.95 -18.51
C VAL A 859 1.20 -28.37 -17.78
N ALA A 860 0.34 -27.39 -17.53
CA ALA A 860 -0.98 -27.64 -16.98
C ALA A 860 -2.03 -27.46 -18.07
N GLY A 861 -3.01 -28.35 -18.09
CA GLY A 861 -4.13 -28.28 -19.01
C GLY A 861 -5.45 -28.34 -18.24
N SER A 862 -6.40 -27.49 -18.62
CA SER A 862 -7.76 -27.53 -18.08
C SER A 862 -8.77 -27.69 -19.21
N LEU A 863 -9.72 -28.60 -19.03
CA LEU A 863 -10.81 -28.80 -19.99
C LEU A 863 -12.14 -29.02 -19.28
N MET A 864 -13.21 -28.67 -19.96
CA MET A 864 -14.56 -29.05 -19.56
C MET A 864 -14.94 -30.35 -20.20
N GLY A 865 -14.96 -31.41 -19.41
CA GLY A 865 -15.37 -32.74 -19.84
C GLY A 865 -16.89 -32.91 -19.97
N PRO A 866 -17.35 -34.12 -20.33
CA PRO A 866 -18.76 -34.44 -20.35
C PRO A 866 -19.44 -34.17 -18.99
N TRP A 867 -20.74 -33.89 -19.03
CA TRP A 867 -21.56 -33.63 -17.85
C TRP A 867 -21.05 -32.49 -16.95
N GLN A 868 -20.35 -31.48 -17.53
CA GLN A 868 -19.80 -30.34 -16.79
C GLN A 868 -18.76 -30.75 -15.72
N THR A 869 -17.98 -31.79 -16.02
CA THR A 869 -16.86 -32.21 -15.18
C THR A 869 -15.64 -31.34 -15.49
N LEU A 870 -15.06 -30.70 -14.53
CA LEU A 870 -13.78 -30.02 -14.67
C LEU A 870 -12.66 -31.04 -14.60
N VAL A 871 -11.80 -31.07 -15.61
CA VAL A 871 -10.61 -31.89 -15.67
C VAL A 871 -9.39 -30.99 -15.70
N THR A 872 -8.49 -31.15 -14.75
CA THR A 872 -7.21 -30.49 -14.73
C THR A 872 -6.11 -31.52 -14.68
N LEU A 873 -5.19 -31.45 -15.63
CA LEU A 873 -3.98 -32.25 -15.72
C LEU A 873 -2.78 -31.31 -15.60
N ASP A 874 -1.81 -31.67 -14.77
CA ASP A 874 -0.57 -30.95 -14.62
C ASP A 874 0.60 -31.94 -14.62
N VAL A 875 1.55 -31.71 -15.50
CA VAL A 875 2.76 -32.53 -15.65
C VAL A 875 3.97 -31.65 -15.44
N GLY A 876 4.81 -32.04 -14.52
CA GLY A 876 6.04 -31.33 -14.20
C GLY A 876 7.28 -32.16 -14.38
N LEU A 877 8.36 -31.51 -14.81
CA LEU A 877 9.69 -32.10 -14.99
C LEU A 877 10.74 -31.26 -14.24
N PRO A 878 11.61 -31.87 -13.42
CA PRO A 878 12.73 -31.16 -12.82
C PRO A 878 13.76 -30.81 -13.89
N VAL A 879 14.30 -29.59 -13.84
CA VAL A 879 15.31 -29.10 -14.78
C VAL A 879 16.68 -29.01 -14.09
N ALA A 880 16.71 -28.66 -12.83
CA ALA A 880 17.94 -28.58 -12.02
C ALA A 880 17.65 -28.94 -10.57
N GLY A 881 18.60 -29.57 -9.88
CA GLY A 881 18.51 -29.98 -8.49
C GLY A 881 18.59 -31.50 -8.31
N PRO A 882 18.35 -32.00 -7.09
CA PRO A 882 18.60 -33.41 -6.75
C PRO A 882 17.53 -34.39 -7.26
N ASP A 883 16.35 -33.94 -7.63
CA ASP A 883 15.26 -34.82 -8.12
C ASP A 883 15.36 -35.03 -9.65
N HIS A 884 15.00 -36.22 -10.13
CA HIS A 884 15.12 -36.64 -11.53
C HIS A 884 13.86 -37.31 -12.07
N GLY A 885 12.72 -37.21 -11.40
CA GLY A 885 11.46 -37.80 -11.81
C GLY A 885 10.56 -36.84 -12.61
N PHE A 886 9.47 -37.32 -13.14
CA PHE A 886 8.35 -36.45 -13.53
C PHE A 886 7.24 -36.58 -12.50
N VAL A 887 6.46 -35.52 -12.37
CA VAL A 887 5.34 -35.47 -11.43
C VAL A 887 4.06 -35.22 -12.21
N LEU A 888 3.04 -36.02 -11.92
CA LEU A 888 1.73 -35.94 -12.54
C LEU A 888 0.66 -35.64 -11.50
N TYR A 889 -0.12 -34.60 -11.75
CA TYR A 889 -1.34 -34.31 -11.01
C TYR A 889 -2.54 -34.39 -11.93
N LEU A 890 -3.57 -35.07 -11.49
CA LEU A 890 -4.86 -35.14 -12.18
C LEU A 890 -5.98 -34.84 -11.18
N VAL A 891 -6.78 -33.84 -11.49
CA VAL A 891 -7.98 -33.51 -10.75
C VAL A 891 -9.19 -33.65 -11.64
N LEU A 892 -10.12 -34.49 -11.24
CA LEU A 892 -11.46 -34.59 -11.82
C LEU A 892 -12.44 -34.06 -10.78
N LEU A 893 -13.21 -33.06 -11.15
CA LEU A 893 -14.17 -32.45 -10.23
C LEU A 893 -15.52 -32.24 -10.89
N LYS A 894 -16.58 -32.74 -10.28
CA LYS A 894 -17.95 -32.47 -10.65
C LYS A 894 -18.72 -31.89 -9.48
N LEU A 895 -19.43 -30.78 -9.75
CA LEU A 895 -20.35 -30.16 -8.81
C LEU A 895 -21.78 -30.58 -9.12
N PHE A 896 -22.54 -30.94 -8.09
CA PHE A 896 -23.98 -31.25 -8.16
C PHE A 896 -24.69 -30.19 -7.32
N GLY A 897 -25.38 -29.25 -7.95
CA GLY A 897 -26.14 -28.17 -7.32
C GLY A 897 -27.62 -28.48 -7.18
#